data_c53a8c9207a1ac67800c594e054737af
#
_entry.id   c53a8c9207a1ac67800c594e054737af
#
_cell.length_a   1.000
_cell.length_b   1.000
_cell.length_c   1.000
_cell.angle_alpha   90.00
_cell.angle_beta   90.00
_cell.angle_gamma   90.00
#
_symmetry.space_group_name_H-M   'P 1'
#
loop_
_entity.id
_entity.type
_entity.pdbx_description
1 polymer ?
#
loop_
_entity_poly.entity_id
_entity_poly.type
_entity_poly.pdbx_seq_one_letter_code
_entity_poly.pdbx_strand_id
1 'polypeptide(L)'
;MILSTNFLKDYLDIDFDTTDKIHELAENMTKVGNEYDSAKKLIDATNLTIGEVLECEMHPDSDHLHVCKVNVGDEVLQIVCGAPNVRKGLKVIVALPGAKLPGGTISKSMKRGVESNGMLCSIAELGLESKFLNPEDKDGIHELPADAPVGEDPIKYMQMDDGVIDFELTANRGDLLSILGMAYEVGAIYDKKVKDVDLSHGQNNENIADSFKLNINTDNCTMFLAKKVENVEIKESPTFIKNRLIACGIRPINNVVDISNYVMLELGQPLHFYDADKLQNVIEVRMAENGEKLTTLDNIERTLTSDDIVISNGKEAIGLAGVMGGLDTEITENTKNVIVEAAIFNQVKVRKTAQKIVRSEASNRFEKGLDPNRTYMAAERAVKLLEEYANGTVVGGTVEYNKEDMSDKVIEITYKKINDVLGTELPKQDVLEVFRKLGFSCKQDGEKIEVSVPRRRLDISIKEDLIEEVGRIYGVDNIASKVPVMPIKLGSYDKTTREIRHKMMNLGLNETLSYVLVNEKEAKNYAGYDKKEEFEAIKLLSPLTEDRSTLRCSIITSLYKIYEYNVAHYNKNVSIFEIGKSFYKKDETYNEENKLACLMTGDFYAGINSEKKVDFYIIKGIAEELLDFLGYAGRYSFVVKDSMPKELHPGQSAYISVNNDIVGIIGKIHPEINKEAVFVMEINLDKLLEKKTGKMKYKEISKYPTVKKDIAIVVDKNITAGDIAMQIKKAAGSLLINSEVFDVYTGTGIEEGKKSLAYSLTFGSNDRTLTDEEINAILEKIIDKLSKIGEVRNK
;
A
#
# COMPACT_ATOMS: atom_id res chain seq x y z
N MET A 1 -16.12 -1.03 4.58
CA MET A 1 -17.48 -1.10 5.23
C MET A 1 -18.49 -1.42 4.16
N ILE A 2 -19.18 -2.53 4.32
CA ILE A 2 -20.19 -2.94 3.32
C ILE A 2 -21.55 -2.34 3.72
N LEU A 3 -22.12 -1.55 2.82
CA LEU A 3 -23.44 -0.92 2.96
C LEU A 3 -24.49 -1.73 2.19
N SER A 4 -25.55 -2.16 2.88
CA SER A 4 -26.77 -2.70 2.30
C SER A 4 -27.76 -1.56 2.03
N THR A 5 -28.27 -1.44 0.80
CA THR A 5 -29.26 -0.43 0.46
C THR A 5 -30.61 -0.69 1.13
N ASN A 6 -31.00 -1.95 1.32
CA ASN A 6 -32.20 -2.31 2.04
C ASN A 6 -32.10 -1.98 3.54
N PHE A 7 -30.91 -2.13 4.14
CA PHE A 7 -30.70 -1.71 5.53
C PHE A 7 -30.73 -0.18 5.66
N LEU A 8 -30.17 0.53 4.67
CA LEU A 8 -30.19 2.01 4.62
C LEU A 8 -31.64 2.57 4.53
N LYS A 9 -32.54 1.91 3.81
CA LYS A 9 -33.97 2.30 3.66
C LYS A 9 -34.72 2.36 4.99
N ASP A 10 -34.31 1.64 6.01
CA ASP A 10 -34.92 1.73 7.33
C ASP A 10 -34.79 3.14 7.90
N TYR A 11 -33.72 3.85 7.55
CA TYR A 11 -33.39 5.18 8.06
C TYR A 11 -33.62 6.32 7.08
N LEU A 12 -33.67 6.03 5.77
CA LEU A 12 -33.85 7.04 4.72
C LEU A 12 -34.95 6.64 3.75
N ASP A 13 -35.79 7.60 3.42
CA ASP A 13 -36.85 7.43 2.44
C ASP A 13 -36.32 7.69 1.01
N ILE A 14 -35.43 6.79 0.56
CA ILE A 14 -34.81 6.82 -0.76
C ILE A 14 -34.72 5.38 -1.28
N ASP A 15 -35.02 5.19 -2.58
CA ASP A 15 -34.96 3.92 -3.26
C ASP A 15 -33.71 3.79 -4.12
N PHE A 16 -32.89 2.75 -3.84
CA PHE A 16 -31.71 2.35 -4.62
C PHE A 16 -31.92 0.94 -5.20
N ASP A 17 -33.00 0.76 -5.95
CA ASP A 17 -33.50 -0.53 -6.43
C ASP A 17 -32.88 -1.00 -7.74
N THR A 18 -32.20 -0.13 -8.47
CA THR A 18 -31.52 -0.43 -9.73
C THR A 18 -30.02 -0.33 -9.61
N THR A 19 -29.31 -1.08 -10.47
CA THR A 19 -27.83 -1.03 -10.53
C THR A 19 -27.33 0.41 -10.77
N ASP A 20 -27.99 1.18 -11.64
CA ASP A 20 -27.61 2.57 -11.93
C ASP A 20 -27.73 3.45 -10.68
N LYS A 21 -28.80 3.32 -9.89
CA LYS A 21 -28.98 4.09 -8.64
C LYS A 21 -27.97 3.68 -7.55
N ILE A 22 -27.61 2.41 -7.49
CA ILE A 22 -26.58 1.92 -6.58
C ILE A 22 -25.22 2.56 -6.93
N HIS A 23 -24.87 2.58 -8.22
CA HIS A 23 -23.65 3.26 -8.69
C HIS A 23 -23.72 4.79 -8.47
N GLU A 24 -24.87 5.43 -8.73
CA GLU A 24 -25.06 6.86 -8.46
C GLU A 24 -24.81 7.20 -6.98
N LEU A 25 -25.33 6.37 -6.07
CA LEU A 25 -25.07 6.54 -4.63
C LEU A 25 -23.58 6.43 -4.32
N ALA A 26 -22.90 5.40 -4.85
CA ALA A 26 -21.47 5.19 -4.64
C ALA A 26 -20.63 6.37 -5.16
N GLU A 27 -20.93 6.87 -6.36
CA GLU A 27 -20.27 8.05 -6.94
C GLU A 27 -20.52 9.32 -6.12
N ASN A 28 -21.74 9.53 -5.65
CA ASN A 28 -22.08 10.71 -4.83
C ASN A 28 -21.40 10.66 -3.45
N MET A 29 -21.24 9.47 -2.87
CA MET A 29 -20.45 9.28 -1.64
C MET A 29 -18.96 9.56 -1.88
N THR A 30 -18.42 9.14 -3.01
CA THR A 30 -17.03 9.42 -3.40
C THR A 30 -16.78 10.92 -3.56
N LYS A 31 -17.71 11.66 -4.19
CA LYS A 31 -17.59 13.12 -4.34
C LYS A 31 -17.49 13.88 -3.02
N VAL A 32 -17.99 13.31 -1.93
CA VAL A 32 -17.89 13.91 -0.59
C VAL A 32 -16.78 13.27 0.27
N GLY A 33 -15.87 12.49 -0.36
CA GLY A 33 -14.67 11.95 0.27
C GLY A 33 -14.78 10.53 0.82
N ASN A 34 -15.82 9.77 0.45
CA ASN A 34 -16.00 8.38 0.88
C ASN A 34 -15.89 7.44 -0.33
N GLU A 35 -14.68 6.98 -0.65
CA GLU A 35 -14.39 6.13 -1.81
C GLU A 35 -15.00 4.72 -1.66
N TYR A 36 -15.38 4.11 -2.77
CA TYR A 36 -15.87 2.74 -2.83
C TYR A 36 -14.97 1.85 -3.68
N ASP A 37 -14.84 0.57 -3.29
CA ASP A 37 -14.14 -0.47 -4.06
C ASP A 37 -15.09 -1.14 -5.06
N SER A 38 -16.32 -1.45 -4.63
CA SER A 38 -17.32 -2.08 -5.49
C SER A 38 -18.74 -1.65 -5.16
N ALA A 39 -19.60 -1.61 -6.20
CA ALA A 39 -21.03 -1.33 -6.10
C ALA A 39 -21.80 -2.28 -7.02
N LYS A 40 -22.68 -3.11 -6.47
CA LYS A 40 -23.40 -4.17 -7.23
C LYS A 40 -24.68 -4.59 -6.54
N LYS A 41 -25.51 -5.37 -7.22
CA LYS A 41 -26.59 -6.12 -6.55
C LYS A 41 -26.02 -7.28 -5.75
N LEU A 42 -26.63 -7.62 -4.63
CA LEU A 42 -26.27 -8.80 -3.82
C LEU A 42 -26.38 -10.08 -4.66
N ILE A 43 -27.47 -10.19 -5.41
CA ILE A 43 -27.68 -11.23 -6.40
C ILE A 43 -27.89 -10.57 -7.77
N ASP A 44 -26.93 -10.77 -8.67
CA ASP A 44 -26.97 -10.26 -10.06
C ASP A 44 -27.38 -11.39 -11.01
N ALA A 45 -28.64 -11.83 -10.89
CA ALA A 45 -29.25 -12.84 -11.74
C ALA A 45 -30.59 -12.33 -12.29
N THR A 46 -30.93 -12.74 -13.51
CA THR A 46 -32.14 -12.27 -14.19
C THR A 46 -32.96 -13.42 -14.76
N ASN A 47 -34.23 -13.18 -15.00
CA ASN A 47 -35.16 -14.15 -15.60
C ASN A 47 -35.29 -15.45 -14.78
N LEU A 48 -35.43 -15.29 -13.46
CA LEU A 48 -35.64 -16.35 -12.50
C LEU A 48 -37.13 -16.41 -12.13
N THR A 49 -37.60 -17.60 -11.80
CA THR A 49 -38.95 -17.81 -11.31
C THR A 49 -39.01 -18.92 -10.26
N ILE A 50 -40.01 -18.89 -9.39
CA ILE A 50 -40.27 -19.98 -8.45
C ILE A 50 -41.01 -21.09 -9.23
N GLY A 51 -40.46 -22.30 -9.19
CA GLY A 51 -41.09 -23.47 -9.83
C GLY A 51 -41.44 -24.56 -8.83
N GLU A 52 -42.41 -25.42 -9.21
CA GLU A 52 -42.77 -26.63 -8.46
C GLU A 52 -42.42 -27.87 -9.28
N VAL A 53 -41.66 -28.79 -8.71
CA VAL A 53 -41.32 -30.07 -9.35
C VAL A 53 -42.51 -31.02 -9.28
N LEU A 54 -43.24 -31.18 -10.39
CA LEU A 54 -44.42 -32.04 -10.49
C LEU A 54 -44.05 -33.51 -10.65
N GLU A 55 -42.99 -33.78 -11.42
CA GLU A 55 -42.46 -35.12 -11.72
C GLU A 55 -40.95 -35.09 -11.67
N CYS A 56 -40.36 -36.18 -11.19
CA CYS A 56 -38.90 -36.33 -11.12
C CYS A 56 -38.55 -37.80 -11.34
N GLU A 57 -37.95 -38.11 -12.50
CA GLU A 57 -37.60 -39.48 -12.90
C GLU A 57 -36.10 -39.58 -13.22
N MET A 58 -35.50 -40.75 -13.02
CA MET A 58 -34.09 -40.96 -13.40
C MET A 58 -33.91 -40.80 -14.91
N HIS A 59 -32.82 -40.17 -15.31
CA HIS A 59 -32.46 -39.99 -16.72
C HIS A 59 -32.11 -41.35 -17.34
N PRO A 60 -32.63 -41.67 -18.56
CA PRO A 60 -32.45 -43.00 -19.15
C PRO A 60 -30.99 -43.38 -19.39
N ASP A 61 -30.11 -42.41 -19.62
CA ASP A 61 -28.69 -42.65 -19.92
C ASP A 61 -27.76 -42.01 -18.85
N SER A 62 -28.23 -41.96 -17.61
CA SER A 62 -27.39 -41.42 -16.50
C SER A 62 -27.79 -42.02 -15.16
N ASP A 63 -26.80 -42.23 -14.31
CA ASP A 63 -26.89 -42.72 -12.92
C ASP A 63 -27.08 -41.62 -11.85
N HIS A 64 -26.98 -40.35 -12.23
CA HIS A 64 -27.06 -39.22 -11.32
C HIS A 64 -27.92 -38.05 -11.83
N LEU A 65 -28.36 -38.10 -13.11
CA LEU A 65 -29.25 -37.07 -13.65
C LEU A 65 -30.70 -37.44 -13.48
N HIS A 66 -31.56 -36.47 -13.27
CA HIS A 66 -33.01 -36.59 -13.21
C HIS A 66 -33.66 -35.75 -14.31
N VAL A 67 -34.72 -36.26 -14.91
CA VAL A 67 -35.61 -35.54 -15.83
C VAL A 67 -36.81 -35.06 -15.02
N CYS A 68 -36.98 -33.75 -14.88
CA CYS A 68 -38.01 -33.12 -14.07
C CYS A 68 -39.05 -32.44 -14.96
N LYS A 69 -40.34 -32.51 -14.57
CA LYS A 69 -41.40 -31.65 -15.06
C LYS A 69 -41.64 -30.59 -14.00
N VAL A 70 -41.40 -29.32 -14.37
CA VAL A 70 -41.43 -28.19 -13.43
C VAL A 70 -42.50 -27.20 -13.87
N ASN A 71 -43.47 -26.97 -13.02
CA ASN A 71 -44.50 -25.94 -13.20
C ASN A 71 -43.86 -24.57 -12.84
N VAL A 72 -43.86 -23.63 -13.76
CA VAL A 72 -43.29 -22.27 -13.56
C VAL A 72 -44.40 -21.18 -13.57
N GLY A 73 -45.62 -21.58 -13.41
CA GLY A 73 -46.84 -20.73 -13.42
C GLY A 73 -47.59 -20.80 -14.73
N ASP A 74 -47.09 -20.22 -15.77
CA ASP A 74 -47.76 -20.15 -17.09
C ASP A 74 -47.59 -21.43 -17.91
N GLU A 75 -46.54 -22.22 -17.64
CA GLU A 75 -46.23 -23.44 -18.40
C GLU A 75 -45.52 -24.50 -17.53
N VAL A 76 -45.41 -25.71 -18.06
CA VAL A 76 -44.62 -26.80 -17.46
C VAL A 76 -43.39 -27.08 -18.31
N LEU A 77 -42.23 -26.87 -17.74
CA LEU A 77 -40.93 -27.05 -18.41
C LEU A 77 -40.34 -28.43 -18.09
N GLN A 78 -39.71 -29.03 -19.12
CA GLN A 78 -38.82 -30.17 -18.90
C GLN A 78 -37.41 -29.67 -18.60
N ILE A 79 -36.84 -30.02 -17.43
CA ILE A 79 -35.50 -29.62 -17.00
C ILE A 79 -34.75 -30.86 -16.53
N VAL A 80 -33.51 -31.01 -16.99
CA VAL A 80 -32.58 -32.06 -16.53
C VAL A 80 -31.74 -31.49 -15.41
N CYS A 81 -31.79 -32.13 -14.22
CA CYS A 81 -31.09 -31.72 -13.02
C CYS A 81 -30.17 -32.81 -12.50
N GLY A 82 -28.96 -32.43 -12.06
CA GLY A 82 -27.97 -33.32 -11.44
C GLY A 82 -27.85 -33.19 -9.92
N ALA A 83 -28.68 -32.37 -9.30
CA ALA A 83 -28.60 -32.14 -7.86
C ALA A 83 -29.11 -33.39 -7.09
N PRO A 84 -28.43 -33.81 -6.01
CA PRO A 84 -28.78 -35.03 -5.26
C PRO A 84 -30.08 -34.88 -4.47
N ASN A 85 -30.52 -33.66 -4.16
CA ASN A 85 -31.71 -33.37 -3.37
C ASN A 85 -32.96 -33.14 -4.22
N VAL A 86 -32.87 -33.17 -5.56
CA VAL A 86 -34.04 -32.94 -6.42
C VAL A 86 -35.08 -34.10 -6.27
N ARG A 87 -36.33 -33.73 -6.03
CA ARG A 87 -37.47 -34.67 -5.88
C ARG A 87 -38.82 -34.03 -6.20
N LYS A 88 -39.80 -34.84 -6.45
CA LYS A 88 -41.18 -34.39 -6.65
C LYS A 88 -41.71 -33.59 -5.44
N GLY A 89 -42.45 -32.52 -5.71
CA GLY A 89 -43.12 -31.67 -4.71
C GLY A 89 -42.26 -30.54 -4.18
N LEU A 90 -40.97 -30.43 -4.57
CA LEU A 90 -40.15 -29.31 -4.17
C LEU A 90 -40.56 -28.01 -4.85
N LYS A 91 -40.50 -26.91 -4.08
CA LYS A 91 -40.43 -25.55 -4.61
C LYS A 91 -38.96 -25.16 -4.76
N VAL A 92 -38.61 -24.66 -5.94
CA VAL A 92 -37.24 -24.45 -6.34
C VAL A 92 -37.05 -23.16 -7.14
N ILE A 93 -35.83 -22.67 -7.21
CA ILE A 93 -35.46 -21.55 -8.08
C ILE A 93 -35.20 -22.09 -9.48
N VAL A 94 -35.89 -21.56 -10.48
CA VAL A 94 -35.77 -21.93 -11.88
C VAL A 94 -35.20 -20.77 -12.67
N ALA A 95 -34.05 -21.00 -13.31
CA ALA A 95 -33.53 -20.10 -14.33
C ALA A 95 -34.11 -20.48 -15.69
N LEU A 96 -34.94 -19.58 -16.25
CA LEU A 96 -35.58 -19.75 -17.55
C LEU A 96 -34.56 -19.58 -18.70
N PRO A 97 -34.86 -20.09 -19.92
CA PRO A 97 -34.01 -19.81 -21.07
C PRO A 97 -33.84 -18.30 -21.31
N GLY A 98 -32.59 -17.81 -21.41
CA GLY A 98 -32.24 -16.41 -21.46
C GLY A 98 -31.85 -15.82 -20.12
N ALA A 99 -31.98 -16.53 -19.01
CA ALA A 99 -31.52 -16.11 -17.70
C ALA A 99 -30.00 -15.86 -17.71
N LYS A 100 -29.59 -14.75 -17.10
CA LYS A 100 -28.17 -14.43 -16.88
C LYS A 100 -27.85 -14.76 -15.43
N LEU A 101 -26.84 -15.61 -15.25
CA LEU A 101 -26.26 -15.95 -13.95
C LEU A 101 -24.78 -15.57 -13.95
N PRO A 102 -24.11 -15.46 -12.79
CA PRO A 102 -22.67 -15.24 -12.74
C PRO A 102 -21.84 -16.26 -13.55
N GLY A 103 -22.30 -17.51 -13.64
CA GLY A 103 -21.68 -18.58 -14.43
C GLY A 103 -21.97 -18.54 -15.94
N GLY A 104 -22.84 -17.65 -16.43
CA GLY A 104 -23.19 -17.50 -17.84
C GLY A 104 -24.69 -17.43 -18.12
N THR A 105 -25.05 -17.47 -19.40
CA THR A 105 -26.45 -17.39 -19.84
C THR A 105 -27.05 -18.78 -20.01
N ILE A 106 -28.22 -19.01 -19.46
CA ILE A 106 -28.95 -20.26 -19.57
C ILE A 106 -29.64 -20.32 -20.93
N SER A 107 -29.46 -21.43 -21.64
CA SER A 107 -30.07 -21.69 -22.94
C SER A 107 -30.73 -23.07 -22.97
N LYS A 108 -31.69 -23.26 -23.85
CA LYS A 108 -32.20 -24.59 -24.17
C LYS A 108 -31.05 -25.49 -24.63
N SER A 109 -30.94 -26.66 -24.06
CA SER A 109 -29.81 -27.56 -24.31
C SER A 109 -30.24 -29.02 -24.31
N MET A 110 -29.46 -29.85 -24.99
CA MET A 110 -29.62 -31.31 -24.95
C MET A 110 -28.63 -31.89 -23.94
N LYS A 111 -29.13 -32.59 -22.94
CA LYS A 111 -28.32 -33.29 -21.93
C LYS A 111 -28.44 -34.80 -22.17
N ARG A 112 -27.38 -35.42 -22.71
CA ARG A 112 -27.38 -36.85 -23.06
C ARG A 112 -28.64 -37.29 -23.83
N GLY A 113 -29.04 -36.50 -24.82
CA GLY A 113 -30.20 -36.83 -25.68
C GLY A 113 -31.57 -36.41 -25.15
N VAL A 114 -31.68 -35.86 -23.95
CA VAL A 114 -32.88 -35.29 -23.35
C VAL A 114 -32.82 -33.77 -23.36
N GLU A 115 -33.91 -33.11 -23.81
CA GLU A 115 -34.04 -31.66 -23.85
C GLU A 115 -34.19 -31.08 -22.45
N SER A 116 -33.42 -30.02 -22.13
CA SER A 116 -33.55 -29.25 -20.90
C SER A 116 -33.87 -27.80 -21.23
N ASN A 117 -35.01 -27.29 -20.78
CA ASN A 117 -35.56 -25.97 -21.04
C ASN A 117 -35.36 -25.05 -19.79
N GLY A 118 -34.18 -24.92 -19.29
CA GLY A 118 -33.83 -24.12 -18.10
C GLY A 118 -32.91 -24.88 -17.16
N MET A 119 -32.74 -24.35 -15.96
CA MET A 119 -31.89 -24.92 -14.91
C MET A 119 -32.53 -24.72 -13.53
N LEU A 120 -32.49 -25.75 -12.68
CA LEU A 120 -32.79 -25.61 -11.25
C LEU A 120 -31.54 -25.14 -10.55
N CYS A 121 -31.64 -24.06 -9.78
CA CYS A 121 -30.49 -23.36 -9.25
C CYS A 121 -30.23 -23.64 -7.77
N SER A 122 -28.99 -23.81 -7.42
CA SER A 122 -28.48 -23.57 -6.05
C SER A 122 -28.39 -22.10 -5.76
N ILE A 123 -28.32 -21.71 -4.50
CA ILE A 123 -28.11 -20.31 -4.12
C ILE A 123 -26.66 -19.83 -4.48
N ALA A 124 -25.71 -20.77 -4.54
CA ALA A 124 -24.33 -20.48 -4.98
C ALA A 124 -24.27 -20.08 -6.47
N GLU A 125 -25.08 -20.71 -7.32
CA GLU A 125 -25.15 -20.36 -8.75
C GLU A 125 -25.73 -18.97 -8.99
N LEU A 126 -26.48 -18.42 -8.02
CA LEU A 126 -26.94 -17.02 -8.04
C LEU A 126 -25.85 -16.00 -7.62
N GLY A 127 -24.67 -16.48 -7.21
CA GLY A 127 -23.52 -15.64 -6.87
C GLY A 127 -23.28 -15.43 -5.37
N LEU A 128 -24.06 -16.09 -4.49
CA LEU A 128 -23.80 -15.98 -3.07
C LEU A 128 -22.54 -16.78 -2.68
N GLU A 129 -21.65 -16.14 -1.90
CA GLU A 129 -20.39 -16.77 -1.48
C GLU A 129 -20.63 -18.00 -0.58
N SER A 130 -19.82 -19.03 -0.76
CA SER A 130 -19.94 -20.32 -0.05
C SER A 130 -19.89 -20.20 1.49
N LYS A 131 -19.26 -19.14 2.02
CA LYS A 131 -19.21 -18.88 3.48
C LYS A 131 -20.57 -18.59 4.11
N PHE A 132 -21.55 -18.12 3.31
CA PHE A 132 -22.92 -17.82 3.76
C PHE A 132 -23.87 -18.99 3.60
N LEU A 133 -23.46 -20.06 2.89
CA LEU A 133 -24.30 -21.21 2.61
C LEU A 133 -24.38 -22.17 3.81
N ASN A 134 -25.56 -22.66 4.06
CA ASN A 134 -25.75 -23.81 4.95
C ASN A 134 -25.12 -25.08 4.32
N PRO A 135 -24.76 -26.09 5.12
CA PRO A 135 -24.20 -27.32 4.60
C PRO A 135 -25.10 -28.00 3.54
N GLU A 136 -26.42 -27.88 3.70
CA GLU A 136 -27.43 -28.46 2.80
C GLU A 136 -27.48 -27.73 1.44
N ASP A 137 -27.20 -26.42 1.40
CA ASP A 137 -27.20 -25.60 0.17
C ASP A 137 -25.89 -25.71 -0.63
N LYS A 138 -24.87 -26.39 -0.09
CA LYS A 138 -23.54 -26.46 -0.76
C LYS A 138 -23.55 -27.49 -1.91
N ASP A 139 -24.27 -28.58 -1.76
CA ASP A 139 -24.18 -29.73 -2.66
C ASP A 139 -25.50 -29.99 -3.44
N GLY A 140 -26.50 -29.07 -3.36
CA GLY A 140 -27.81 -29.23 -3.96
C GLY A 140 -28.44 -27.96 -4.50
N ILE A 141 -29.65 -28.09 -5.06
CA ILE A 141 -30.51 -26.94 -5.39
C ILE A 141 -31.11 -26.35 -4.12
N HIS A 142 -31.39 -25.03 -4.15
CA HIS A 142 -32.01 -24.35 -3.02
C HIS A 142 -33.51 -24.75 -2.91
N GLU A 143 -33.91 -25.25 -1.75
CA GLU A 143 -35.27 -25.64 -1.45
C GLU A 143 -36.04 -24.45 -0.85
N LEU A 144 -37.08 -24.00 -1.55
CA LEU A 144 -37.96 -22.95 -1.03
C LEU A 144 -39.05 -23.56 -0.14
N PRO A 145 -39.65 -22.78 0.79
CA PRO A 145 -40.79 -23.20 1.59
C PRO A 145 -41.93 -23.72 0.71
N ALA A 146 -42.71 -24.70 1.23
CA ALA A 146 -43.76 -25.37 0.47
C ALA A 146 -44.89 -24.42 0.01
N ASP A 147 -45.07 -23.29 0.70
CA ASP A 147 -46.04 -22.23 0.41
C ASP A 147 -45.51 -21.18 -0.58
N ALA A 148 -44.24 -21.27 -1.04
CA ALA A 148 -43.67 -20.32 -1.98
C ALA A 148 -44.52 -20.23 -3.27
N PRO A 149 -44.87 -19.01 -3.73
CA PRO A 149 -45.77 -18.77 -4.83
C PRO A 149 -45.11 -19.08 -6.18
N VAL A 150 -45.61 -20.06 -6.88
CA VAL A 150 -45.11 -20.46 -8.22
C VAL A 150 -45.34 -19.34 -9.22
N GLY A 151 -44.34 -19.05 -10.04
CA GLY A 151 -44.36 -17.98 -11.05
C GLY A 151 -43.84 -16.63 -10.57
N GLU A 152 -43.61 -16.44 -9.27
CA GLU A 152 -43.03 -15.20 -8.73
C GLU A 152 -41.51 -15.18 -8.79
N ASP A 153 -40.93 -13.98 -8.64
CA ASP A 153 -39.51 -13.75 -8.58
C ASP A 153 -38.91 -14.27 -7.25
N PRO A 154 -38.05 -15.31 -7.28
CA PRO A 154 -37.47 -15.90 -6.06
C PRO A 154 -36.59 -14.92 -5.27
N ILE A 155 -35.91 -13.98 -5.93
CA ILE A 155 -35.02 -13.01 -5.25
C ILE A 155 -35.84 -12.07 -4.37
N LYS A 156 -36.99 -11.59 -4.88
CA LYS A 156 -37.94 -10.76 -4.12
C LYS A 156 -38.61 -11.55 -3.01
N TYR A 157 -39.04 -12.79 -3.29
CA TYR A 157 -39.64 -13.66 -2.29
C TYR A 157 -38.69 -13.92 -1.12
N MET A 158 -37.42 -14.18 -1.39
CA MET A 158 -36.37 -14.39 -0.39
C MET A 158 -35.89 -13.05 0.27
N GLN A 159 -36.37 -11.90 -0.19
CA GLN A 159 -35.92 -10.56 0.26
C GLN A 159 -34.40 -10.34 0.05
N MET A 160 -33.83 -10.85 -1.03
CA MET A 160 -32.43 -10.74 -1.37
C MET A 160 -32.16 -9.75 -2.53
N ASP A 161 -33.17 -8.96 -2.92
CA ASP A 161 -33.10 -7.90 -3.91
C ASP A 161 -32.42 -6.63 -3.34
N ASP A 162 -31.20 -6.77 -2.87
CA ASP A 162 -30.42 -5.72 -2.18
C ASP A 162 -29.31 -5.18 -3.07
N GLY A 163 -28.95 -3.91 -2.86
CA GLY A 163 -27.75 -3.29 -3.38
C GLY A 163 -26.64 -3.32 -2.32
N VAL A 164 -25.42 -3.62 -2.75
CA VAL A 164 -24.27 -3.73 -1.87
C VAL A 164 -23.15 -2.83 -2.38
N ILE A 165 -22.67 -1.95 -1.51
CA ILE A 165 -21.54 -1.04 -1.81
C ILE A 165 -20.45 -1.27 -0.76
N ASP A 166 -19.24 -1.60 -1.19
CA ASP A 166 -18.09 -1.72 -0.29
C ASP A 166 -17.27 -0.43 -0.30
N PHE A 167 -17.26 0.27 0.85
CA PHE A 167 -16.56 1.54 1.02
C PHE A 167 -15.20 1.35 1.69
N GLU A 168 -14.17 1.99 1.12
CA GLU A 168 -12.85 2.18 1.71
C GLU A 168 -12.82 3.44 2.58
N LEU A 169 -13.16 3.29 3.85
CA LEU A 169 -13.27 4.42 4.77
C LEU A 169 -11.91 4.86 5.32
N THR A 170 -11.66 6.16 5.32
CA THR A 170 -10.50 6.75 5.96
C THR A 170 -10.51 6.54 7.48
N ALA A 171 -9.33 6.57 8.10
CA ALA A 171 -9.18 6.25 9.51
C ALA A 171 -9.93 7.19 10.46
N ASN A 172 -10.17 8.44 10.06
CA ASN A 172 -10.91 9.46 10.83
C ASN A 172 -12.42 9.24 10.81
N ARG A 173 -12.98 8.57 9.77
CA ARG A 173 -14.41 8.38 9.59
C ARG A 173 -14.93 7.11 10.27
N GLY A 174 -14.63 6.94 11.57
CA GLY A 174 -15.16 5.86 12.40
C GLY A 174 -16.69 5.87 12.54
N ASP A 175 -17.31 7.04 12.44
CA ASP A 175 -18.76 7.24 12.44
C ASP A 175 -19.48 6.46 11.33
N LEU A 176 -18.83 6.27 10.18
CA LEU A 176 -19.35 5.56 9.01
C LEU A 176 -19.24 4.03 9.09
N LEU A 177 -18.64 3.49 10.14
CA LEU A 177 -18.63 2.03 10.39
C LEU A 177 -20.00 1.51 10.91
N SER A 178 -21.08 2.18 10.51
CA SER A 178 -22.45 1.82 10.85
C SER A 178 -23.44 2.28 9.77
N ILE A 179 -24.56 1.57 9.66
CA ILE A 179 -25.67 1.94 8.75
C ILE A 179 -26.24 3.29 9.13
N LEU A 180 -26.44 3.55 10.42
CA LEU A 180 -26.93 4.85 10.89
C LEU A 180 -25.95 5.99 10.58
N GLY A 181 -24.64 5.75 10.67
CA GLY A 181 -23.63 6.72 10.24
C GLY A 181 -23.66 7.00 8.75
N MET A 182 -23.77 5.95 7.94
CA MET A 182 -23.96 6.06 6.50
C MET A 182 -25.28 6.81 6.17
N ALA A 183 -26.34 6.56 6.93
CA ALA A 183 -27.61 7.26 6.74
C ALA A 183 -27.49 8.78 6.98
N TYR A 184 -26.70 9.22 7.98
CA TYR A 184 -26.44 10.66 8.19
C TYR A 184 -25.68 11.26 7.01
N GLU A 185 -24.71 10.57 6.47
CA GLU A 185 -23.92 11.04 5.33
C GLU A 185 -24.74 11.09 4.04
N VAL A 186 -25.46 10.01 3.71
CA VAL A 186 -26.37 9.95 2.56
C VAL A 186 -27.49 10.97 2.73
N GLY A 187 -28.03 11.13 3.94
CA GLY A 187 -29.01 12.15 4.27
C GLY A 187 -28.52 13.57 3.99
N ALA A 188 -27.27 13.87 4.30
CA ALA A 188 -26.66 15.17 3.99
C ALA A 188 -26.51 15.40 2.47
N ILE A 189 -26.14 14.35 1.69
CA ILE A 189 -25.99 14.42 0.24
C ILE A 189 -27.35 14.68 -0.45
N TYR A 190 -28.37 13.89 -0.08
CA TYR A 190 -29.69 13.92 -0.74
C TYR A 190 -30.69 14.86 -0.06
N ASP A 191 -30.25 15.62 0.95
CA ASP A 191 -31.11 16.52 1.77
C ASP A 191 -32.33 15.79 2.34
N LYS A 192 -32.09 14.65 2.99
CA LYS A 192 -33.14 13.82 3.61
C LYS A 192 -32.92 13.71 5.11
N LYS A 193 -34.01 13.77 5.85
CA LYS A 193 -33.98 13.58 7.30
C LYS A 193 -33.81 12.07 7.61
N VAL A 194 -32.86 11.74 8.48
CA VAL A 194 -32.69 10.40 9.01
C VAL A 194 -33.78 10.09 10.04
N LYS A 195 -34.39 8.92 9.95
CA LYS A 195 -35.37 8.42 10.90
C LYS A 195 -34.74 8.04 12.21
N ASP A 196 -35.46 8.21 13.30
CA ASP A 196 -35.01 7.81 14.63
C ASP A 196 -35.04 6.28 14.77
N VAL A 197 -34.11 5.76 15.59
CA VAL A 197 -34.05 4.33 15.94
C VAL A 197 -35.16 4.02 16.96
N ASP A 198 -35.94 2.99 16.71
CA ASP A 198 -36.94 2.54 17.69
C ASP A 198 -36.29 1.72 18.80
N LEU A 199 -36.31 2.26 20.02
CA LEU A 199 -35.72 1.69 21.25
C LEU A 199 -36.79 1.23 22.26
N SER A 200 -38.06 1.28 21.90
CA SER A 200 -39.18 0.97 22.78
C SER A 200 -39.24 -0.53 23.10
N HIS A 201 -39.22 -0.91 24.35
CA HIS A 201 -39.38 -2.29 24.83
C HIS A 201 -40.10 -2.35 26.18
N GLY A 202 -40.61 -3.52 26.52
CA GLY A 202 -41.11 -3.81 27.86
C GLY A 202 -39.96 -4.07 28.85
N GLN A 203 -40.31 -4.12 30.13
CA GLN A 203 -39.41 -4.61 31.20
C GLN A 203 -40.24 -5.16 32.38
N ASN A 204 -39.67 -6.14 33.08
CA ASN A 204 -40.28 -6.65 34.31
C ASN A 204 -40.02 -5.70 35.50
N ASN A 205 -40.54 -6.06 36.69
CA ASN A 205 -40.40 -5.24 37.90
C ASN A 205 -39.11 -5.51 38.67
N GLU A 206 -38.26 -6.41 38.22
CA GLU A 206 -36.96 -6.69 38.84
C GLU A 206 -35.93 -5.62 38.43
N ASN A 207 -34.84 -5.49 39.21
CA ASN A 207 -33.75 -4.61 38.85
C ASN A 207 -32.44 -5.40 38.77
N ILE A 208 -31.77 -5.35 37.67
CA ILE A 208 -30.49 -6.06 37.46
C ILE A 208 -29.46 -5.68 38.50
N ALA A 209 -29.45 -4.43 39.00
CA ALA A 209 -28.53 -3.96 40.03
C ALA A 209 -28.64 -4.69 41.39
N ASP A 210 -29.78 -5.35 41.68
CA ASP A 210 -30.01 -6.11 42.90
C ASP A 210 -29.26 -7.47 42.88
N SER A 211 -28.98 -8.00 41.67
CA SER A 211 -28.43 -9.36 41.51
C SER A 211 -27.11 -9.42 40.74
N PHE A 212 -26.68 -8.36 40.12
CA PHE A 212 -25.49 -8.34 39.26
C PHE A 212 -24.53 -7.20 39.62
N LYS A 213 -23.22 -7.47 39.60
CA LYS A 213 -22.17 -6.51 39.98
C LYS A 213 -21.24 -6.23 38.82
N LEU A 214 -20.82 -4.97 38.71
CA LEU A 214 -19.83 -4.51 37.75
C LEU A 214 -18.65 -3.88 38.50
N ASN A 215 -17.44 -4.36 38.26
CA ASN A 215 -16.21 -3.83 38.81
C ASN A 215 -15.30 -3.34 37.68
N ILE A 216 -14.91 -2.09 37.68
CA ILE A 216 -13.96 -1.54 36.70
C ILE A 216 -12.63 -1.23 37.40
N ASN A 217 -11.64 -2.07 37.16
CA ASN A 217 -10.32 -2.02 37.81
C ASN A 217 -9.20 -1.56 36.85
N THR A 218 -9.57 -0.77 35.86
CA THR A 218 -8.62 -0.18 34.92
C THR A 218 -9.18 1.14 34.35
N ASP A 219 -8.33 2.11 34.13
CA ASP A 219 -8.70 3.35 33.43
C ASP A 219 -8.83 3.15 31.89
N ASN A 220 -8.55 1.94 31.38
CA ASN A 220 -8.69 1.62 29.97
C ASN A 220 -10.11 1.19 29.56
N CYS A 221 -11.08 1.22 30.49
CA CYS A 221 -12.51 1.13 30.22
C CYS A 221 -13.15 2.41 30.75
N THR A 222 -13.72 3.21 29.87
CA THR A 222 -14.31 4.51 30.20
C THR A 222 -15.84 4.46 30.32
N MET A 223 -16.46 3.47 29.67
CA MET A 223 -17.90 3.23 29.77
C MET A 223 -18.18 1.73 29.68
N PHE A 224 -19.13 1.27 30.50
CA PHE A 224 -19.62 -0.11 30.46
C PHE A 224 -21.08 -0.15 30.93
N LEU A 225 -21.93 -0.72 30.09
CA LEU A 225 -23.35 -0.94 30.38
C LEU A 225 -23.61 -2.44 30.36
N ALA A 226 -24.33 -2.93 31.38
CA ALA A 226 -24.83 -4.29 31.42
C ALA A 226 -26.36 -4.29 31.60
N LYS A 227 -27.06 -5.00 30.71
CA LYS A 227 -28.51 -5.28 30.79
C LYS A 227 -28.72 -6.79 30.78
N LYS A 228 -29.84 -7.23 31.40
CA LYS A 228 -30.19 -8.65 31.47
C LYS A 228 -31.48 -8.93 30.74
N VAL A 229 -31.49 -10.02 29.97
CA VAL A 229 -32.70 -10.56 29.33
C VAL A 229 -32.84 -12.03 29.72
N GLU A 230 -33.96 -12.40 30.25
CA GLU A 230 -34.27 -13.77 30.72
C GLU A 230 -35.21 -14.49 29.76
N ASN A 231 -35.25 -15.82 29.87
CA ASN A 231 -36.14 -16.70 29.14
C ASN A 231 -35.99 -16.61 27.60
N VAL A 232 -34.80 -16.30 27.12
CA VAL A 232 -34.58 -16.25 25.65
C VAL A 232 -34.74 -17.63 25.04
N GLU A 233 -35.27 -17.65 23.83
CA GLU A 233 -35.38 -18.84 23.01
C GLU A 233 -34.39 -18.74 21.83
N ILE A 234 -33.42 -19.68 21.81
CA ILE A 234 -32.44 -19.75 20.72
C ILE A 234 -33.09 -20.44 19.52
N LYS A 235 -33.14 -19.75 18.41
CA LYS A 235 -33.72 -20.22 17.14
C LYS A 235 -33.08 -19.56 15.93
N GLU A 236 -33.54 -19.92 14.76
CA GLU A 236 -33.10 -19.26 13.53
C GLU A 236 -33.53 -17.78 13.53
N SER A 237 -32.66 -16.91 13.02
CA SER A 237 -32.95 -15.49 12.91
C SER A 237 -34.04 -15.16 11.89
N PRO A 238 -34.84 -14.11 12.08
CA PRO A 238 -35.75 -13.60 11.08
C PRO A 238 -35.04 -13.35 9.72
N THR A 239 -35.75 -13.58 8.63
CA THR A 239 -35.20 -13.48 7.27
C THR A 239 -34.54 -12.13 7.02
N PHE A 240 -35.16 -11.03 7.44
CA PHE A 240 -34.59 -9.69 7.22
C PHE A 240 -33.26 -9.48 7.96
N ILE A 241 -33.11 -10.01 9.19
CA ILE A 241 -31.84 -9.96 9.94
C ILE A 241 -30.75 -10.77 9.19
N LYS A 242 -31.07 -12.01 8.81
CA LYS A 242 -30.14 -12.86 8.05
C LYS A 242 -29.65 -12.19 6.78
N ASN A 243 -30.57 -11.70 5.96
CA ASN A 243 -30.25 -11.11 4.66
C ASN A 243 -29.41 -9.84 4.79
N ARG A 244 -29.68 -8.98 5.77
CA ARG A 244 -28.88 -7.77 6.05
C ARG A 244 -27.47 -8.11 6.53
N LEU A 245 -27.33 -9.14 7.39
CA LEU A 245 -26.03 -9.64 7.79
C LEU A 245 -25.24 -10.17 6.60
N ILE A 246 -25.87 -11.01 5.77
CA ILE A 246 -25.28 -11.56 4.55
C ILE A 246 -24.84 -10.43 3.60
N ALA A 247 -25.73 -9.48 3.33
CA ALA A 247 -25.43 -8.31 2.49
C ALA A 247 -24.24 -7.49 3.01
N CYS A 248 -24.09 -7.41 4.34
CA CYS A 248 -22.94 -6.74 4.99
C CYS A 248 -21.74 -7.66 5.24
N GLY A 249 -21.71 -8.87 4.71
CA GLY A 249 -20.55 -9.76 4.76
C GLY A 249 -20.43 -10.61 6.02
N ILE A 250 -21.44 -10.65 6.90
CA ILE A 250 -21.48 -11.41 8.14
C ILE A 250 -22.32 -12.69 7.97
N ARG A 251 -21.77 -13.83 8.42
CA ARG A 251 -22.49 -15.11 8.38
C ARG A 251 -23.48 -15.18 9.55
N PRO A 252 -24.78 -15.44 9.31
CA PRO A 252 -25.77 -15.70 10.35
C PRO A 252 -25.47 -16.99 11.12
N ILE A 253 -25.79 -16.99 12.42
CA ILE A 253 -25.58 -18.14 13.33
C ILE A 253 -26.89 -18.53 14.00
N ASN A 254 -27.44 -17.68 14.87
CA ASN A 254 -28.72 -17.83 15.52
C ASN A 254 -29.26 -16.44 15.92
N ASN A 255 -30.54 -16.36 16.26
CA ASN A 255 -31.19 -15.08 16.54
C ASN A 255 -30.47 -14.21 17.59
N VAL A 256 -29.93 -14.78 18.65
CA VAL A 256 -29.29 -14.00 19.72
C VAL A 256 -27.93 -13.46 19.27
N VAL A 257 -27.08 -14.31 18.69
CA VAL A 257 -25.77 -13.88 18.18
C VAL A 257 -25.93 -12.89 17.01
N ASP A 258 -26.88 -13.15 16.14
CA ASP A 258 -27.14 -12.30 14.97
C ASP A 258 -27.68 -10.92 15.35
N ILE A 259 -28.47 -10.82 16.43
CA ILE A 259 -28.90 -9.54 16.99
C ILE A 259 -27.70 -8.70 17.45
N SER A 260 -26.69 -9.29 18.08
CA SER A 260 -25.50 -8.54 18.48
C SER A 260 -24.75 -7.97 17.27
N ASN A 261 -24.58 -8.78 16.22
CA ASN A 261 -23.95 -8.37 14.98
C ASN A 261 -24.79 -7.34 14.20
N TYR A 262 -26.11 -7.52 14.19
CA TYR A 262 -27.04 -6.59 13.56
C TYR A 262 -26.95 -5.21 14.19
N VAL A 263 -27.01 -5.10 15.53
CA VAL A 263 -26.92 -3.82 16.24
C VAL A 263 -25.53 -3.19 16.06
N MET A 264 -24.47 -3.99 16.05
CA MET A 264 -23.12 -3.50 15.73
C MET A 264 -23.07 -2.87 14.32
N LEU A 265 -23.64 -3.49 13.31
CA LEU A 265 -23.72 -2.92 11.97
C LEU A 265 -24.65 -1.71 11.94
N GLU A 266 -25.79 -1.78 12.60
CA GLU A 266 -26.81 -0.74 12.62
C GLU A 266 -26.27 0.57 13.25
N LEU A 267 -25.66 0.48 14.44
CA LEU A 267 -25.27 1.61 15.27
C LEU A 267 -23.77 1.87 15.36
N GLY A 268 -22.94 0.92 14.93
CA GLY A 268 -21.47 1.02 15.02
C GLY A 268 -20.92 0.69 16.42
N GLN A 269 -21.77 0.27 17.36
CA GLN A 269 -21.37 -0.12 18.70
C GLN A 269 -21.27 -1.64 18.76
N PRO A 270 -20.06 -2.22 18.92
CA PRO A 270 -19.94 -3.65 19.18
C PRO A 270 -20.56 -4.02 20.52
N LEU A 271 -21.28 -5.13 20.53
CA LEU A 271 -21.89 -5.72 21.71
C LEU A 271 -21.29 -7.11 21.95
N HIS A 272 -21.28 -7.53 23.19
CA HIS A 272 -21.05 -8.92 23.53
C HIS A 272 -22.17 -9.46 24.41
N PHE A 273 -22.58 -10.70 24.13
CA PHE A 273 -23.65 -11.36 24.85
C PHE A 273 -23.06 -12.57 25.58
N TYR A 274 -23.27 -12.62 26.90
CA TYR A 274 -22.84 -13.70 27.76
C TYR A 274 -24.03 -14.59 28.13
N ASP A 275 -23.80 -15.88 28.21
CA ASP A 275 -24.70 -16.79 28.93
C ASP A 275 -24.64 -16.43 30.44
N ALA A 276 -25.71 -15.82 30.96
CA ALA A 276 -25.75 -15.29 32.32
C ALA A 276 -25.59 -16.38 33.38
N ASP A 277 -25.99 -17.61 33.05
CA ASP A 277 -25.93 -18.74 33.99
C ASP A 277 -24.48 -19.25 34.18
N LYS A 278 -23.58 -18.93 33.22
CA LYS A 278 -22.14 -19.20 33.27
C LYS A 278 -21.34 -18.09 33.95
N LEU A 279 -21.95 -16.90 34.14
CA LEU A 279 -21.35 -15.78 34.87
C LEU A 279 -21.63 -15.97 36.37
N GLN A 280 -20.71 -15.60 37.25
CA GLN A 280 -20.89 -15.62 38.70
C GLN A 280 -21.62 -14.37 39.22
N ASN A 281 -22.60 -13.86 38.45
CA ASN A 281 -23.31 -12.59 38.69
C ASN A 281 -22.37 -11.37 38.86
N VAL A 282 -21.19 -11.43 38.26
CA VAL A 282 -20.22 -10.33 38.26
C VAL A 282 -19.47 -10.28 36.97
N ILE A 283 -19.26 -9.06 36.48
CA ILE A 283 -18.25 -8.73 35.47
C ILE A 283 -17.21 -7.81 36.08
N GLU A 284 -15.96 -8.14 35.87
CA GLU A 284 -14.82 -7.30 36.22
C GLU A 284 -14.01 -6.98 34.98
N VAL A 285 -13.71 -5.70 34.75
CA VAL A 285 -12.81 -5.26 33.71
C VAL A 285 -11.47 -4.87 34.32
N ARG A 286 -10.40 -5.53 33.90
CA ARG A 286 -9.03 -5.32 34.40
C ARG A 286 -7.98 -5.51 33.33
N MET A 287 -6.74 -5.23 33.65
CA MET A 287 -5.62 -5.67 32.81
C MET A 287 -5.34 -7.16 33.07
N ALA A 288 -4.91 -7.86 32.02
CA ALA A 288 -4.50 -9.26 32.12
C ALA A 288 -3.21 -9.40 32.94
N GLU A 289 -3.02 -10.57 33.55
CA GLU A 289 -1.74 -10.95 34.14
C GLU A 289 -0.78 -11.49 33.06
N ASN A 290 0.53 -11.31 33.25
CA ASN A 290 1.50 -11.86 32.30
C ASN A 290 1.47 -13.39 32.26
N GLY A 291 1.19 -13.96 31.09
CA GLY A 291 1.06 -15.41 30.93
C GLY A 291 -0.33 -15.96 31.20
N GLU A 292 -1.31 -15.09 31.51
CA GLU A 292 -2.71 -15.48 31.65
C GLU A 292 -3.24 -16.11 30.36
N LYS A 293 -4.02 -17.17 30.50
CA LYS A 293 -4.56 -17.91 29.38
C LYS A 293 -6.04 -17.69 29.21
N LEU A 294 -6.48 -17.55 27.97
CA LEU A 294 -7.87 -17.43 27.57
C LEU A 294 -8.11 -18.22 26.28
N THR A 295 -9.09 -19.10 26.25
CA THR A 295 -9.59 -19.71 25.03
C THR A 295 -10.68 -18.83 24.45
N THR A 296 -10.44 -18.32 23.23
CA THR A 296 -11.36 -17.43 22.54
C THR A 296 -12.41 -18.20 21.71
N LEU A 297 -13.46 -17.49 21.25
CA LEU A 297 -14.58 -18.09 20.47
C LEU A 297 -14.16 -18.85 19.19
N ASP A 298 -12.97 -18.58 18.66
CA ASP A 298 -12.36 -19.32 17.54
C ASP A 298 -11.66 -20.63 17.97
N ASN A 299 -11.83 -21.03 19.23
CA ASN A 299 -11.27 -22.26 19.82
C ASN A 299 -9.75 -22.28 19.92
N ILE A 300 -9.11 -21.09 20.00
CA ILE A 300 -7.66 -20.95 20.12
C ILE A 300 -7.30 -20.47 21.54
N GLU A 301 -6.39 -21.21 22.21
CA GLU A 301 -5.82 -20.76 23.48
C GLU A 301 -4.82 -19.63 23.24
N ARG A 302 -5.04 -18.50 23.88
CA ARG A 302 -4.22 -17.28 23.78
C ARG A 302 -3.46 -17.09 25.08
N THR A 303 -2.20 -16.66 24.96
CA THR A 303 -1.39 -16.22 26.11
C THR A 303 -1.35 -14.71 26.14
N LEU A 304 -1.83 -14.12 27.22
CA LEU A 304 -2.02 -12.68 27.37
C LEU A 304 -0.82 -12.03 28.08
N THR A 305 -0.78 -10.72 28.02
CA THR A 305 0.22 -9.88 28.68
C THR A 305 -0.47 -8.76 29.48
N SER A 306 0.25 -8.13 30.38
CA SER A 306 -0.26 -6.98 31.15
C SER A 306 -0.66 -5.75 30.32
N ASP A 307 -0.45 -5.78 29.01
CA ASP A 307 -0.93 -4.74 28.08
C ASP A 307 -2.35 -5.00 27.57
N ASP A 308 -2.86 -6.22 27.72
CA ASP A 308 -4.15 -6.64 27.18
C ASP A 308 -5.25 -6.36 28.22
N ILE A 309 -6.40 -5.83 27.78
CA ILE A 309 -7.58 -5.61 28.63
C ILE A 309 -8.42 -6.88 28.59
N VAL A 310 -8.80 -7.39 29.76
CA VAL A 310 -9.65 -8.57 29.87
C VAL A 310 -10.94 -8.25 30.62
N ILE A 311 -11.97 -8.99 30.23
CA ILE A 311 -13.21 -9.10 30.99
C ILE A 311 -13.15 -10.42 31.75
N SER A 312 -13.47 -10.38 33.04
CA SER A 312 -13.39 -11.48 33.99
C SER A 312 -14.73 -11.70 34.68
N ASN A 313 -14.97 -12.93 35.13
CA ASN A 313 -16.10 -13.28 36.01
C ASN A 313 -15.74 -13.15 37.49
N GLY A 314 -14.67 -12.38 37.82
CA GLY A 314 -14.15 -12.23 39.18
C GLY A 314 -13.13 -13.30 39.58
N LYS A 315 -12.88 -14.32 38.76
CA LYS A 315 -11.88 -15.37 38.97
C LYS A 315 -10.93 -15.54 37.79
N GLU A 316 -11.47 -15.66 36.59
CA GLU A 316 -10.74 -15.96 35.38
C GLU A 316 -11.20 -15.03 34.27
N ALA A 317 -10.33 -14.84 33.24
CA ALA A 317 -10.66 -14.07 32.06
C ALA A 317 -11.69 -14.84 31.20
N ILE A 318 -12.76 -14.14 30.83
CA ILE A 318 -13.87 -14.67 30.01
C ILE A 318 -13.99 -13.94 28.68
N GLY A 319 -13.13 -12.96 28.41
CA GLY A 319 -13.14 -12.23 27.15
C GLY A 319 -11.95 -11.29 27.03
N LEU A 320 -11.55 -11.06 25.77
CA LEU A 320 -10.54 -10.08 25.40
C LEU A 320 -11.27 -8.80 24.98
N ALA A 321 -11.23 -7.80 25.83
CA ALA A 321 -12.05 -6.58 25.73
C ALA A 321 -11.90 -5.91 24.36
N GLY A 322 -13.02 -5.72 23.66
CA GLY A 322 -13.08 -5.08 22.34
C GLY A 322 -12.49 -5.87 21.19
N VAL A 323 -12.03 -7.11 21.40
CA VAL A 323 -11.42 -7.94 20.35
C VAL A 323 -12.23 -9.21 20.11
N MET A 324 -12.36 -10.08 21.14
CA MET A 324 -13.07 -11.35 20.98
C MET A 324 -13.49 -11.93 22.35
N GLY A 325 -14.70 -12.45 22.43
CA GLY A 325 -15.21 -13.13 23.61
C GLY A 325 -14.51 -14.46 23.92
N GLY A 326 -14.65 -14.94 25.12
CA GLY A 326 -14.17 -16.25 25.54
C GLY A 326 -15.19 -17.34 25.27
N LEU A 327 -14.68 -18.57 25.06
CA LEU A 327 -15.49 -19.75 24.69
C LEU A 327 -16.45 -20.19 25.82
N ASP A 328 -15.98 -20.11 27.06
CA ASP A 328 -16.69 -20.69 28.23
C ASP A 328 -18.03 -20.00 28.54
N THR A 329 -18.20 -18.75 28.15
CA THR A 329 -19.41 -17.96 28.37
C THR A 329 -20.22 -17.68 27.08
N GLU A 330 -19.92 -18.41 26.00
CA GLU A 330 -20.64 -18.26 24.75
C GLU A 330 -22.13 -18.62 24.84
N ILE A 331 -22.92 -18.03 23.96
CA ILE A 331 -24.33 -18.35 23.73
C ILE A 331 -24.41 -19.71 23.03
N THR A 332 -25.16 -20.62 23.61
CA THR A 332 -25.39 -21.97 23.11
C THR A 332 -26.90 -22.23 22.93
N GLU A 333 -27.29 -23.33 22.32
CA GLU A 333 -28.71 -23.73 22.15
C GLU A 333 -29.47 -23.85 23.49
N ASN A 334 -28.75 -24.03 24.59
CA ASN A 334 -29.31 -24.21 25.93
C ASN A 334 -29.41 -22.90 26.74
N THR A 335 -28.84 -21.80 26.22
CA THR A 335 -28.85 -20.50 26.92
C THR A 335 -30.28 -19.97 27.10
N LYS A 336 -30.61 -19.57 28.31
CA LYS A 336 -31.91 -19.01 28.69
C LYS A 336 -31.84 -17.57 29.18
N ASN A 337 -30.71 -17.19 29.75
CA ASN A 337 -30.50 -15.87 30.34
C ASN A 337 -29.26 -15.23 29.71
N VAL A 338 -29.39 -13.98 29.29
CA VAL A 338 -28.35 -13.26 28.58
C VAL A 338 -27.97 -11.99 29.30
N ILE A 339 -26.68 -11.75 29.50
CA ILE A 339 -26.16 -10.42 29.87
C ILE A 339 -25.68 -9.75 28.58
N VAL A 340 -26.23 -8.57 28.29
CA VAL A 340 -25.84 -7.70 27.18
C VAL A 340 -24.77 -6.74 27.66
N GLU A 341 -23.59 -6.78 27.06
CA GLU A 341 -22.50 -5.82 27.24
C GLU A 341 -22.52 -4.78 26.14
N ALA A 342 -22.45 -3.48 26.50
CA ALA A 342 -22.10 -2.38 25.63
C ALA A 342 -21.04 -1.52 26.33
N ALA A 343 -19.84 -1.39 25.76
CA ALA A 343 -18.71 -0.77 26.44
C ALA A 343 -17.88 0.12 25.51
N ILE A 344 -17.05 0.99 26.13
CA ILE A 344 -16.01 1.79 25.45
C ILE A 344 -14.67 1.48 26.11
N PHE A 345 -13.75 0.97 25.33
CA PHE A 345 -12.38 0.66 25.76
C PHE A 345 -11.35 1.58 25.10
N ASN A 346 -10.17 1.66 25.69
CA ASN A 346 -9.06 2.44 25.17
C ASN A 346 -8.67 1.99 23.75
N GLN A 347 -8.86 2.87 22.76
CA GLN A 347 -8.66 2.64 21.33
C GLN A 347 -7.26 2.08 21.02
N VAL A 348 -6.21 2.65 21.63
CA VAL A 348 -4.81 2.27 21.39
C VAL A 348 -4.51 0.87 21.94
N LYS A 349 -5.03 0.55 23.13
CA LYS A 349 -4.86 -0.78 23.74
C LYS A 349 -5.57 -1.85 22.92
N VAL A 350 -6.84 -1.62 22.52
CA VAL A 350 -7.58 -2.56 21.67
C VAL A 350 -6.86 -2.77 20.33
N ARG A 351 -6.41 -1.69 19.68
CA ARG A 351 -5.65 -1.80 18.42
C ARG A 351 -4.39 -2.64 18.56
N LYS A 352 -3.58 -2.41 19.61
CA LYS A 352 -2.35 -3.19 19.85
C LYS A 352 -2.63 -4.66 20.10
N THR A 353 -3.64 -4.96 20.91
CA THR A 353 -4.08 -6.33 21.19
C THR A 353 -4.59 -7.00 19.90
N ALA A 354 -5.43 -6.31 19.11
CA ALA A 354 -5.95 -6.84 17.85
C ALA A 354 -4.86 -7.10 16.80
N GLN A 355 -3.85 -6.24 16.70
CA GLN A 355 -2.70 -6.44 15.81
C GLN A 355 -1.87 -7.66 16.20
N LYS A 356 -1.74 -7.92 17.50
CA LYS A 356 -0.95 -9.03 18.04
C LYS A 356 -1.68 -10.37 17.96
N ILE A 357 -3.00 -10.37 18.15
CA ILE A 357 -3.80 -11.59 18.34
C ILE A 357 -4.67 -11.86 17.11
N VAL A 358 -5.72 -11.07 16.89
CA VAL A 358 -6.66 -11.19 15.76
C VAL A 358 -7.46 -9.91 15.57
N ARG A 359 -7.62 -9.48 14.34
CA ARG A 359 -8.53 -8.37 13.98
C ARG A 359 -9.94 -8.89 13.81
N SER A 360 -10.91 -8.19 14.38
CA SER A 360 -12.34 -8.47 14.26
C SER A 360 -13.11 -7.22 13.85
N GLU A 361 -14.38 -7.38 13.45
CA GLU A 361 -15.29 -6.27 13.17
C GLU A 361 -15.49 -5.38 14.40
N ALA A 362 -15.47 -5.97 15.59
CA ALA A 362 -15.52 -5.23 16.84
C ALA A 362 -14.26 -4.40 17.07
N SER A 363 -13.07 -5.02 16.97
CA SER A 363 -11.80 -4.31 17.18
C SER A 363 -11.59 -3.17 16.18
N ASN A 364 -12.06 -3.31 14.93
CA ASN A 364 -12.00 -2.27 13.91
C ASN A 364 -12.83 -1.03 14.30
N ARG A 365 -13.96 -1.21 15.00
CA ARG A 365 -14.78 -0.11 15.52
C ARG A 365 -14.18 0.50 16.78
N PHE A 366 -13.77 -0.32 17.74
CA PHE A 366 -13.14 0.17 18.97
C PHE A 366 -11.87 0.99 18.72
N GLU A 367 -11.01 0.54 17.80
CA GLU A 367 -9.74 1.26 17.50
C GLU A 367 -9.94 2.65 16.89
N LYS A 368 -11.11 2.92 16.29
CA LYS A 368 -11.46 4.22 15.68
C LYS A 368 -12.28 5.12 16.62
N GLY A 369 -12.70 4.59 17.74
CA GLY A 369 -13.50 5.29 18.74
C GLY A 369 -15.00 5.10 18.56
N LEU A 370 -15.70 5.15 19.69
CA LEU A 370 -17.13 4.94 19.77
C LEU A 370 -17.84 6.17 20.32
N ASP A 371 -19.08 6.39 19.88
CA ASP A 371 -19.95 7.43 20.39
C ASP A 371 -20.65 6.96 21.67
N PRO A 372 -20.43 7.59 22.83
CA PRO A 372 -21.04 7.16 24.08
C PRO A 372 -22.57 7.22 24.05
N ASN A 373 -23.19 8.12 23.27
CA ASN A 373 -24.63 8.15 23.10
C ASN A 373 -25.15 6.90 22.37
N ARG A 374 -24.41 6.43 21.35
CA ARG A 374 -24.75 5.20 20.64
C ARG A 374 -24.55 3.96 21.51
N THR A 375 -23.67 3.99 22.51
CA THR A 375 -23.51 2.88 23.47
C THR A 375 -24.80 2.62 24.24
N TYR A 376 -25.48 3.67 24.73
CA TYR A 376 -26.81 3.52 25.33
C TYR A 376 -27.84 3.04 24.33
N MET A 377 -27.89 3.67 23.14
CA MET A 377 -28.83 3.26 22.08
C MET A 377 -28.68 1.79 21.72
N ALA A 378 -27.45 1.29 21.64
CA ALA A 378 -27.17 -0.09 21.26
C ALA A 378 -27.61 -1.08 22.34
N ALA A 379 -27.40 -0.76 23.61
CA ALA A 379 -27.87 -1.59 24.72
C ALA A 379 -29.40 -1.70 24.72
N GLU A 380 -30.13 -0.57 24.56
CA GLU A 380 -31.59 -0.54 24.50
C GLU A 380 -32.11 -1.22 23.21
N ARG A 381 -31.46 -1.00 22.06
CA ARG A 381 -31.82 -1.65 20.78
C ARG A 381 -31.64 -3.17 20.85
N ALA A 382 -30.58 -3.64 21.48
CA ALA A 382 -30.32 -5.07 21.65
C ALA A 382 -31.40 -5.76 22.49
N VAL A 383 -31.77 -5.19 23.64
CA VAL A 383 -32.79 -5.81 24.51
C VAL A 383 -34.17 -5.77 23.84
N LYS A 384 -34.50 -4.70 23.08
CA LYS A 384 -35.71 -4.67 22.26
C LYS A 384 -35.76 -5.83 21.26
N LEU A 385 -34.69 -6.04 20.49
CA LEU A 385 -34.66 -7.10 19.49
C LEU A 385 -34.66 -8.50 20.13
N LEU A 386 -34.05 -8.65 21.30
CA LEU A 386 -34.11 -9.91 22.07
C LEU A 386 -35.54 -10.19 22.59
N GLU A 387 -36.26 -9.15 23.05
CA GLU A 387 -37.66 -9.27 23.43
C GLU A 387 -38.52 -9.72 22.22
N GLU A 388 -38.36 -9.04 21.08
CA GLU A 388 -39.21 -9.24 19.90
C GLU A 388 -38.90 -10.56 19.15
N TYR A 389 -37.61 -10.91 18.99
CA TYR A 389 -37.21 -12.04 18.13
C TYR A 389 -36.62 -13.24 18.87
N ALA A 390 -36.33 -13.11 20.17
CA ALA A 390 -35.91 -14.23 21.00
C ALA A 390 -36.89 -14.53 22.14
N ASN A 391 -38.08 -13.95 22.15
CA ASN A 391 -39.11 -14.10 23.19
C ASN A 391 -38.60 -13.76 24.60
N GLY A 392 -37.53 -12.96 24.71
CA GLY A 392 -36.88 -12.62 25.95
C GLY A 392 -37.72 -11.72 26.86
N THR A 393 -37.51 -11.83 28.17
CA THR A 393 -38.08 -10.94 29.19
C THR A 393 -37.00 -10.00 29.67
N VAL A 394 -37.13 -8.70 29.39
CA VAL A 394 -36.14 -7.70 29.77
C VAL A 394 -36.23 -7.43 31.26
N VAL A 395 -35.13 -7.62 32.02
CA VAL A 395 -35.05 -7.25 33.41
C VAL A 395 -34.84 -5.74 33.51
N GLY A 396 -35.59 -5.08 34.42
CA GLY A 396 -35.51 -3.64 34.59
C GLY A 396 -34.15 -3.14 35.03
N GLY A 397 -33.87 -1.87 34.76
CA GLY A 397 -32.65 -1.18 35.11
C GLY A 397 -31.47 -1.48 34.21
N THR A 398 -30.34 -0.86 34.53
CA THR A 398 -29.03 -1.00 33.87
C THR A 398 -27.96 -0.91 34.93
N VAL A 399 -26.98 -1.81 34.93
CA VAL A 399 -25.76 -1.64 35.72
C VAL A 399 -24.76 -0.90 34.83
N GLU A 400 -24.33 0.29 35.26
CA GLU A 400 -23.52 1.16 34.46
C GLU A 400 -22.27 1.70 35.17
N TYR A 401 -21.26 1.93 34.38
CA TYR A 401 -20.09 2.72 34.71
C TYR A 401 -19.84 3.67 33.55
N ASN A 402 -19.80 4.99 33.78
CA ASN A 402 -19.61 5.98 32.74
C ASN A 402 -18.73 7.13 33.25
N LYS A 403 -17.60 7.33 32.57
CA LYS A 403 -16.71 8.49 32.70
C LYS A 403 -16.63 9.32 31.42
N GLU A 404 -17.42 8.98 30.38
CA GLU A 404 -17.40 9.70 29.12
C GLU A 404 -18.14 11.05 29.23
N ASP A 405 -17.62 12.04 28.50
CA ASP A 405 -18.34 13.30 28.30
C ASP A 405 -19.40 13.10 27.21
N MET A 406 -20.65 13.25 27.56
CA MET A 406 -21.82 13.08 26.69
C MET A 406 -22.19 14.35 25.91
N SER A 407 -21.54 15.49 26.21
CA SER A 407 -21.88 16.77 25.59
C SER A 407 -21.32 16.91 24.18
N ASP A 408 -22.06 17.63 23.34
CA ASP A 408 -21.59 18.03 22.03
C ASP A 408 -20.37 18.95 22.13
N LYS A 409 -19.44 18.82 21.21
CA LYS A 409 -18.25 19.68 21.15
C LYS A 409 -18.58 21.00 20.48
N VAL A 410 -18.37 22.13 21.17
CA VAL A 410 -18.61 23.47 20.61
C VAL A 410 -17.32 24.03 20.03
N ILE A 411 -17.34 24.41 18.74
CA ILE A 411 -16.21 25.00 18.01
C ILE A 411 -16.63 26.36 17.43
N GLU A 412 -15.85 27.42 17.74
CA GLU A 412 -16.07 28.77 17.20
C GLU A 412 -15.31 28.94 15.87
N ILE A 413 -16.01 29.44 14.84
CA ILE A 413 -15.44 29.76 13.53
C ILE A 413 -16.08 31.02 12.96
N THR A 414 -15.48 31.66 11.93
CA THR A 414 -16.06 32.79 11.21
C THR A 414 -16.30 32.45 9.74
N TYR A 415 -17.37 33.04 9.15
CA TYR A 415 -17.64 32.90 7.70
C TYR A 415 -16.45 33.33 6.85
N LYS A 416 -15.78 34.44 7.26
CA LYS A 416 -14.56 34.90 6.58
C LYS A 416 -13.47 33.83 6.56
N LYS A 417 -13.19 33.18 7.70
CA LYS A 417 -12.15 32.14 7.78
C LYS A 417 -12.45 30.95 6.88
N ILE A 418 -13.72 30.51 6.81
CA ILE A 418 -14.15 29.43 5.92
C ILE A 418 -13.86 29.81 4.47
N ASN A 419 -14.35 30.97 4.02
CA ASN A 419 -14.15 31.43 2.65
C ASN A 419 -12.68 31.67 2.29
N ASP A 420 -11.91 32.28 3.21
CA ASP A 420 -10.46 32.54 3.00
C ASP A 420 -9.69 31.24 2.77
N VAL A 421 -9.98 30.16 3.50
CA VAL A 421 -9.28 28.87 3.39
C VAL A 421 -9.74 28.09 2.15
N LEU A 422 -11.03 28.04 1.89
CA LEU A 422 -11.57 27.35 0.70
C LEU A 422 -11.34 28.13 -0.60
N GLY A 423 -11.00 29.41 -0.51
CA GLY A 423 -10.88 30.31 -1.67
C GLY A 423 -12.22 30.63 -2.32
N THR A 424 -13.30 30.62 -1.57
CA THR A 424 -14.69 30.82 -2.01
C THR A 424 -15.26 32.18 -1.56
N GLU A 425 -16.51 32.46 -1.94
CA GLU A 425 -17.31 33.58 -1.48
C GLU A 425 -18.74 33.09 -1.13
N LEU A 426 -18.79 31.96 -0.37
CA LEU A 426 -20.04 31.34 0.01
C LEU A 426 -20.89 32.30 0.87
N PRO A 427 -22.18 32.47 0.56
CA PRO A 427 -23.12 33.17 1.43
C PRO A 427 -23.19 32.50 2.81
N LYS A 428 -23.47 33.30 3.85
CA LYS A 428 -23.69 32.79 5.22
C LYS A 428 -24.72 31.67 5.26
N GLN A 429 -25.80 31.82 4.48
CA GLN A 429 -26.87 30.84 4.44
C GLN A 429 -26.43 29.47 3.91
N ASP A 430 -25.55 29.43 2.91
CA ASP A 430 -25.07 28.18 2.33
C ASP A 430 -24.18 27.43 3.31
N VAL A 431 -23.31 28.14 4.07
CA VAL A 431 -22.49 27.54 5.13
C VAL A 431 -23.36 26.93 6.23
N LEU A 432 -24.42 27.66 6.67
CA LEU A 432 -25.33 27.13 7.70
C LEU A 432 -26.13 25.93 7.19
N GLU A 433 -26.49 25.93 5.92
CA GLU A 433 -27.21 24.83 5.29
C GLU A 433 -26.35 23.53 5.26
N VAL A 434 -25.05 23.66 5.00
CA VAL A 434 -24.14 22.53 5.12
C VAL A 434 -24.15 21.97 6.54
N PHE A 435 -23.99 22.80 7.56
CA PHE A 435 -24.01 22.31 8.95
C PHE A 435 -25.38 21.71 9.33
N ARG A 436 -26.50 22.30 8.86
CA ARG A 436 -27.82 21.72 9.04
C ARG A 436 -27.94 20.32 8.44
N LYS A 437 -27.46 20.14 7.20
CA LYS A 437 -27.48 18.84 6.50
C LYS A 437 -26.68 17.78 7.24
N LEU A 438 -25.56 18.17 7.86
CA LEU A 438 -24.73 17.28 8.69
C LEU A 438 -25.34 17.04 10.09
N GLY A 439 -26.44 17.73 10.44
CA GLY A 439 -27.05 17.62 11.76
C GLY A 439 -26.28 18.36 12.86
N PHE A 440 -25.49 19.38 12.51
CA PHE A 440 -24.80 20.23 13.47
C PHE A 440 -25.69 21.43 13.81
N SER A 441 -25.83 21.75 15.09
CA SER A 441 -26.55 22.94 15.51
C SER A 441 -25.64 24.17 15.57
N CYS A 442 -26.13 25.31 15.15
CA CYS A 442 -25.37 26.54 15.03
C CYS A 442 -25.99 27.70 15.81
N LYS A 443 -25.16 28.45 16.53
CA LYS A 443 -25.53 29.77 17.08
C LYS A 443 -24.73 30.86 16.37
N GLN A 444 -25.40 31.88 15.88
CA GLN A 444 -24.80 32.99 15.14
C GLN A 444 -24.60 34.21 16.03
N ASP A 445 -23.43 34.82 15.97
CA ASP A 445 -23.12 36.11 16.54
C ASP A 445 -22.33 36.96 15.54
N GLY A 446 -23.05 37.74 14.73
CA GLY A 446 -22.45 38.57 13.67
C GLY A 446 -21.71 37.76 12.60
N GLU A 447 -20.36 37.82 12.61
CA GLU A 447 -19.48 37.09 11.71
C GLU A 447 -19.03 35.74 12.30
N LYS A 448 -19.30 35.50 13.57
CA LYS A 448 -18.93 34.24 14.27
C LYS A 448 -20.09 33.26 14.25
N ILE A 449 -19.71 31.99 14.24
CA ILE A 449 -20.63 30.87 14.39
C ILE A 449 -20.06 29.96 15.49
N GLU A 450 -20.86 29.65 16.50
CA GLU A 450 -20.62 28.54 17.40
C GLU A 450 -21.30 27.30 16.82
N VAL A 451 -20.54 26.29 16.45
CA VAL A 451 -21.01 25.04 15.87
C VAL A 451 -20.94 23.95 16.94
N SER A 452 -22.09 23.39 17.32
CA SER A 452 -22.17 22.22 18.21
C SER A 452 -22.10 20.96 17.35
N VAL A 453 -21.01 20.23 17.48
CA VAL A 453 -20.71 19.00 16.77
C VAL A 453 -21.14 17.80 17.59
N PRO A 454 -22.03 16.95 17.11
CA PRO A 454 -22.51 15.79 17.85
C PRO A 454 -21.38 14.77 18.07
N ARG A 455 -21.42 14.09 19.22
CA ARG A 455 -20.38 13.13 19.66
C ARG A 455 -20.08 12.00 18.69
N ARG A 456 -21.00 11.66 17.79
CA ARG A 456 -20.74 10.69 16.71
C ARG A 456 -19.59 11.09 15.79
N ARG A 457 -19.27 12.41 15.68
CA ARG A 457 -18.18 12.96 14.87
C ARG A 457 -16.96 13.24 15.75
N LEU A 458 -16.28 12.16 16.17
CA LEU A 458 -15.07 12.22 16.99
C LEU A 458 -13.87 12.82 16.26
N ASP A 459 -13.90 12.81 14.95
CA ASP A 459 -12.90 13.35 14.04
C ASP A 459 -12.85 14.88 14.04
N ILE A 460 -13.99 15.53 14.31
CA ILE A 460 -14.08 17.01 14.28
C ILE A 460 -13.66 17.59 15.63
N SER A 461 -12.50 18.24 15.66
CA SER A 461 -11.90 18.74 16.89
C SER A 461 -11.46 20.19 16.84
N ILE A 462 -11.19 20.73 15.68
CA ILE A 462 -10.73 22.08 15.43
C ILE A 462 -11.54 22.75 14.32
N LYS A 463 -11.37 24.06 14.14
CA LYS A 463 -12.08 24.82 13.11
C LYS A 463 -11.73 24.42 11.68
N GLU A 464 -10.54 23.90 11.45
CA GLU A 464 -10.11 23.41 10.14
C GLU A 464 -10.94 22.19 9.71
N ASP A 465 -11.34 21.32 10.66
CA ASP A 465 -12.23 20.18 10.37
C ASP A 465 -13.63 20.67 9.94
N LEU A 466 -14.14 21.77 10.52
CA LEU A 466 -15.40 22.39 10.08
C LEU A 466 -15.30 22.99 8.67
N ILE A 467 -14.12 23.53 8.31
CA ILE A 467 -13.89 24.05 6.95
C ILE A 467 -13.90 22.89 5.93
N GLU A 468 -13.29 21.76 6.28
CA GLU A 468 -13.33 20.53 5.46
C GLU A 468 -14.77 20.09 5.23
N GLU A 469 -15.60 20.03 6.28
CA GLU A 469 -17.02 19.68 6.15
C GLU A 469 -17.78 20.60 5.18
N VAL A 470 -17.52 21.90 5.26
CA VAL A 470 -18.14 22.85 4.32
C VAL A 470 -17.66 22.60 2.89
N GLY A 471 -16.36 22.42 2.70
CA GLY A 471 -15.77 22.21 1.36
C GLY A 471 -16.24 20.92 0.69
N ARG A 472 -16.28 19.80 1.44
CA ARG A 472 -16.67 18.50 0.89
C ARG A 472 -18.17 18.41 0.55
N ILE A 473 -19.06 18.95 1.40
CA ILE A 473 -20.51 18.93 1.16
C ILE A 473 -20.93 19.96 0.10
N TYR A 474 -20.27 21.12 0.05
CA TYR A 474 -20.43 22.07 -1.05
C TYR A 474 -19.99 21.45 -2.39
N GLY A 475 -18.98 20.58 -2.36
CA GLY A 475 -18.36 19.92 -3.51
C GLY A 475 -17.12 20.65 -3.97
N VAL A 476 -15.97 19.96 -3.88
CA VAL A 476 -14.65 20.49 -4.27
C VAL A 476 -14.65 20.92 -5.75
N ASP A 477 -15.35 20.21 -6.61
CA ASP A 477 -15.48 20.51 -8.05
C ASP A 477 -16.21 21.84 -8.33
N ASN A 478 -16.99 22.35 -7.37
CA ASN A 478 -17.66 23.63 -7.46
C ASN A 478 -16.76 24.83 -7.09
N ILE A 479 -15.56 24.55 -6.56
CA ILE A 479 -14.61 25.59 -6.16
C ILE A 479 -13.77 26.00 -7.37
N ALA A 480 -13.94 27.25 -7.81
CA ALA A 480 -13.19 27.77 -8.95
C ALA A 480 -11.69 27.90 -8.64
N SER A 481 -10.86 27.33 -9.49
CA SER A 481 -9.42 27.50 -9.40
C SER A 481 -9.02 28.97 -9.59
N LYS A 482 -8.18 29.50 -8.70
CA LYS A 482 -7.65 30.87 -8.78
C LYS A 482 -6.14 30.80 -8.97
N VAL A 483 -5.64 31.45 -10.01
CA VAL A 483 -4.20 31.63 -10.20
C VAL A 483 -3.72 32.77 -9.29
N PRO A 484 -2.75 32.52 -8.39
CA PRO A 484 -2.23 33.58 -7.55
C PRO A 484 -1.53 34.65 -8.41
N VAL A 485 -1.89 35.92 -8.21
CA VAL A 485 -1.21 37.07 -8.83
C VAL A 485 -0.21 37.62 -7.82
N MET A 486 1.09 37.42 -8.12
CA MET A 486 2.17 37.91 -7.27
C MET A 486 3.36 38.39 -8.12
N PRO A 487 4.17 39.31 -7.63
CA PRO A 487 5.41 39.69 -8.28
C PRO A 487 6.32 38.47 -8.43
N ILE A 488 6.69 38.16 -9.66
CA ILE A 488 7.63 37.06 -9.94
C ILE A 488 9.06 37.56 -9.72
N LYS A 489 9.79 36.93 -8.82
CA LYS A 489 11.24 37.03 -8.73
C LYS A 489 11.82 35.82 -9.46
N LEU A 490 12.56 36.08 -10.54
CA LEU A 490 13.24 35.01 -11.26
C LEU A 490 14.27 34.37 -10.31
N GLY A 491 14.06 33.13 -9.97
CA GLY A 491 15.03 32.30 -9.24
C GLY A 491 16.15 31.83 -10.17
N SER A 492 17.33 31.61 -9.65
CA SER A 492 18.38 30.85 -10.32
C SER A 492 18.09 29.36 -10.11
N TYR A 493 18.00 28.62 -11.19
CA TYR A 493 17.88 27.16 -11.16
C TYR A 493 19.24 26.53 -11.46
N ASP A 494 19.76 25.71 -10.55
CA ASP A 494 20.97 24.93 -10.82
C ASP A 494 20.69 23.82 -11.84
N LYS A 495 21.33 23.93 -12.99
CA LYS A 495 21.19 23.00 -14.10
C LYS A 495 22.24 21.89 -14.11
N THR A 496 23.20 21.91 -13.18
CA THR A 496 24.39 21.04 -13.22
C THR A 496 24.01 19.55 -13.33
N THR A 497 23.11 19.04 -12.51
CA THR A 497 22.67 17.64 -12.59
C THR A 497 22.00 17.33 -13.94
N ARG A 498 21.22 18.25 -14.48
CA ARG A 498 20.58 18.10 -15.80
C ARG A 498 21.63 18.07 -16.92
N GLU A 499 22.66 18.90 -16.84
CA GLU A 499 23.75 18.94 -17.81
C GLU A 499 24.59 17.67 -17.76
N ILE A 500 24.89 17.15 -16.57
CA ILE A 500 25.53 15.83 -16.38
C ILE A 500 24.70 14.72 -17.03
N ARG A 501 23.39 14.69 -16.77
CA ARG A 501 22.47 13.71 -17.38
C ARG A 501 22.54 13.74 -18.91
N HIS A 502 22.42 14.92 -19.51
CA HIS A 502 22.50 15.08 -20.97
C HIS A 502 23.89 14.67 -21.49
N LYS A 503 24.99 15.00 -20.76
CA LYS A 503 26.32 14.56 -21.18
C LYS A 503 26.42 13.03 -21.19
N MET A 504 25.94 12.33 -20.16
CA MET A 504 25.96 10.87 -20.11
C MET A 504 25.14 10.24 -21.23
N MET A 505 23.94 10.78 -21.53
CA MET A 505 23.13 10.34 -22.67
C MET A 505 23.87 10.54 -24.00
N ASN A 506 24.52 11.68 -24.21
CA ASN A 506 25.29 11.99 -25.40
C ASN A 506 26.53 11.06 -25.56
N LEU A 507 27.04 10.48 -24.48
CA LEU A 507 28.10 9.47 -24.50
C LEU A 507 27.59 8.05 -24.76
N GLY A 508 26.28 7.89 -25.05
CA GLY A 508 25.68 6.62 -25.47
C GLY A 508 25.12 5.76 -24.33
N LEU A 509 24.90 6.32 -23.15
CA LEU A 509 24.31 5.58 -22.03
C LEU A 509 22.82 5.91 -21.88
N ASN A 510 22.05 4.94 -21.40
CA ASN A 510 20.64 5.09 -21.05
C ASN A 510 20.47 5.34 -19.55
N GLU A 511 19.66 6.33 -19.20
CA GLU A 511 19.34 6.59 -17.79
C GLU A 511 18.45 5.49 -17.23
N THR A 512 18.71 5.07 -16.00
CA THR A 512 17.88 4.14 -15.24
C THR A 512 17.47 4.73 -13.91
N LEU A 513 16.37 4.23 -13.38
CA LEU A 513 15.91 4.48 -12.02
C LEU A 513 15.79 3.14 -11.30
N SER A 514 16.53 2.98 -10.23
CA SER A 514 16.56 1.76 -9.47
C SER A 514 16.09 1.95 -8.03
N TYR A 515 15.76 0.84 -7.36
CA TYR A 515 15.41 0.89 -5.94
C TYR A 515 16.62 1.24 -5.08
N VAL A 516 16.38 2.11 -4.10
CA VAL A 516 17.39 2.45 -3.07
C VAL A 516 17.55 1.36 -2.02
N LEU A 517 16.52 0.52 -1.85
CA LEU A 517 16.54 -0.63 -0.95
C LEU A 517 17.07 -1.87 -1.68
N VAL A 518 18.04 -2.52 -1.05
CA VAL A 518 18.73 -3.72 -1.55
C VAL A 518 18.78 -4.78 -0.44
N ASN A 519 19.29 -5.97 -0.76
CA ASN A 519 19.55 -7.01 0.22
C ASN A 519 20.69 -6.57 1.16
N GLU A 520 20.59 -6.90 2.45
CA GLU A 520 21.57 -6.53 3.48
C GLU A 520 22.99 -6.97 3.14
N LYS A 521 23.16 -8.19 2.58
CA LYS A 521 24.47 -8.74 2.21
C LYS A 521 25.18 -7.97 1.11
N GLU A 522 24.44 -7.29 0.26
CA GLU A 522 24.94 -6.58 -0.92
C GLU A 522 25.05 -5.05 -0.69
N ALA A 523 24.44 -4.55 0.37
CA ALA A 523 24.30 -3.10 0.60
C ALA A 523 25.62 -2.33 0.62
N LYS A 524 26.72 -2.95 1.09
CA LYS A 524 28.06 -2.35 1.16
C LYS A 524 28.96 -2.65 -0.04
N ASN A 525 28.53 -3.47 -1.00
CA ASN A 525 29.33 -3.79 -2.17
C ASN A 525 29.69 -2.52 -2.95
N TYR A 526 30.91 -2.45 -3.47
CA TYR A 526 31.48 -1.32 -4.22
C TYR A 526 31.58 0.01 -3.44
N ALA A 527 31.17 0.03 -2.16
CA ALA A 527 31.18 1.24 -1.34
C ALA A 527 32.51 1.47 -0.59
N GLY A 528 32.64 2.62 0.06
CA GLY A 528 33.79 2.93 0.96
C GLY A 528 35.03 3.50 0.29
N TYR A 529 35.09 3.53 -1.03
CA TYR A 529 36.27 4.03 -1.78
C TYR A 529 36.65 5.49 -1.47
N ASP A 530 35.69 6.27 -1.04
CA ASP A 530 35.78 7.69 -0.74
C ASP A 530 35.72 8.00 0.77
N LYS A 531 35.68 6.97 1.63
CA LYS A 531 35.56 7.06 3.08
C LYS A 531 36.87 6.61 3.76
N LYS A 532 37.30 7.39 4.76
CA LYS A 532 38.52 7.08 5.53
C LYS A 532 38.27 6.20 6.76
N GLU A 533 37.02 6.12 7.19
CA GLU A 533 36.62 5.45 8.43
C GLU A 533 35.52 4.43 8.15
N GLU A 534 35.34 3.50 9.06
CA GLU A 534 34.27 2.52 8.99
C GLU A 534 32.87 3.20 9.02
N PHE A 535 31.94 2.60 8.32
CA PHE A 535 30.56 3.02 8.25
C PHE A 535 29.61 1.81 8.26
N GLU A 536 28.36 2.04 8.63
CA GLU A 536 27.33 1.01 8.68
C GLU A 536 26.28 1.24 7.58
N ALA A 537 25.74 0.14 7.05
CA ALA A 537 24.57 0.19 6.19
C ALA A 537 23.31 0.40 7.05
N ILE A 538 22.35 1.15 6.55
CA ILE A 538 21.12 1.50 7.26
C ILE A 538 20.06 0.44 6.93
N LYS A 539 19.64 -0.33 7.94
CA LYS A 539 18.62 -1.37 7.80
C LYS A 539 17.25 -0.85 8.26
N LEU A 540 16.19 -1.22 7.55
CA LEU A 540 14.82 -0.95 7.97
C LEU A 540 14.45 -1.80 9.20
N LEU A 541 13.68 -1.22 10.12
CA LEU A 541 13.20 -1.93 11.32
C LEU A 541 12.22 -3.05 10.97
N SER A 542 11.36 -2.84 9.98
CA SER A 542 10.36 -3.81 9.53
C SER A 542 10.26 -3.79 8.00
N PRO A 543 11.19 -4.48 7.29
CA PRO A 543 11.15 -4.53 5.83
C PRO A 543 10.01 -5.43 5.33
N LEU A 544 9.43 -5.09 4.19
CA LEU A 544 8.41 -5.92 3.54
C LEU A 544 8.99 -7.24 3.00
N THR A 545 10.25 -7.20 2.52
CA THR A 545 10.98 -8.37 2.00
C THR A 545 12.45 -8.27 2.37
N GLU A 546 13.15 -9.42 2.48
CA GLU A 546 14.60 -9.44 2.73
C GLU A 546 15.42 -8.78 1.62
N ASP A 547 14.98 -8.91 0.37
CA ASP A 547 15.66 -8.34 -0.80
C ASP A 547 15.63 -6.81 -0.83
N ARG A 548 14.78 -6.18 -0.02
CA ARG A 548 14.60 -4.72 0.08
C ARG A 548 14.59 -4.27 1.53
N SER A 549 15.58 -4.73 2.28
CA SER A 549 15.67 -4.49 3.74
C SER A 549 16.65 -3.39 4.13
N THR A 550 17.58 -3.00 3.25
CA THR A 550 18.71 -2.15 3.61
C THR A 550 18.97 -1.09 2.54
N LEU A 551 19.26 0.13 2.96
CA LEU A 551 19.61 1.22 2.04
C LEU A 551 20.99 0.97 1.40
N ARG A 552 21.08 1.15 0.08
CA ARG A 552 22.34 0.97 -0.70
C ARG A 552 23.40 1.98 -0.30
N CYS A 553 24.64 1.52 -0.14
CA CYS A 553 25.81 2.37 0.07
C CYS A 553 26.54 2.73 -1.26
N SER A 554 26.20 2.05 -2.35
CA SER A 554 26.65 2.31 -3.73
C SER A 554 25.52 2.10 -4.72
N ILE A 555 25.46 2.93 -5.78
CA ILE A 555 24.50 2.78 -6.87
C ILE A 555 24.87 1.59 -7.77
N ILE A 556 26.15 1.24 -7.85
CA ILE A 556 26.64 0.09 -8.67
C ILE A 556 25.88 -1.19 -8.29
N THR A 557 25.60 -1.41 -7.01
CA THR A 557 24.83 -2.58 -6.53
C THR A 557 23.49 -2.69 -7.23
N SER A 558 22.77 -1.57 -7.36
CA SER A 558 21.45 -1.54 -8.02
C SER A 558 21.56 -1.64 -9.54
N LEU A 559 22.57 -1.01 -10.17
CA LEU A 559 22.81 -1.14 -11.61
C LEU A 559 23.17 -2.57 -12.00
N TYR A 560 23.89 -3.28 -11.13
CA TYR A 560 24.26 -4.68 -11.37
C TYR A 560 23.01 -5.58 -11.42
N LYS A 561 21.99 -5.32 -10.58
CA LYS A 561 20.70 -6.02 -10.64
C LYS A 561 19.93 -5.74 -11.94
N ILE A 562 19.96 -4.49 -12.42
CA ILE A 562 19.37 -4.16 -13.72
C ILE A 562 20.10 -4.87 -14.86
N TYR A 563 21.44 -4.97 -14.79
CA TYR A 563 22.24 -5.74 -15.73
C TYR A 563 21.84 -7.23 -15.70
N GLU A 564 21.79 -7.88 -14.54
CA GLU A 564 21.38 -9.28 -14.41
C GLU A 564 20.00 -9.52 -15.02
N TYR A 565 19.04 -8.63 -14.75
CA TYR A 565 17.70 -8.70 -15.34
C TYR A 565 17.72 -8.62 -16.87
N ASN A 566 18.46 -7.65 -17.43
CA ASN A 566 18.55 -7.48 -18.88
C ASN A 566 19.18 -8.68 -19.59
N VAL A 567 20.28 -9.22 -19.02
CA VAL A 567 20.96 -10.38 -19.60
C VAL A 567 20.09 -11.64 -19.53
N ALA A 568 19.33 -11.83 -18.43
CA ALA A 568 18.36 -12.91 -18.31
C ALA A 568 17.24 -12.82 -19.37
N HIS A 569 16.95 -11.60 -19.87
CA HIS A 569 16.00 -11.33 -20.94
C HIS A 569 16.67 -11.18 -22.33
N TYR A 570 17.84 -11.77 -22.50
CA TYR A 570 18.63 -11.82 -23.77
C TYR A 570 19.17 -10.48 -24.27
N ASN A 571 19.08 -9.41 -23.48
CA ASN A 571 19.71 -8.14 -23.82
C ASN A 571 21.16 -8.12 -23.32
N LYS A 572 22.12 -8.46 -24.21
CA LYS A 572 23.54 -8.60 -23.86
C LYS A 572 24.32 -7.28 -23.90
N ASN A 573 23.84 -6.29 -24.62
CA ASN A 573 24.48 -4.98 -24.76
C ASN A 573 23.82 -3.99 -23.81
N VAL A 574 24.44 -3.78 -22.64
CA VAL A 574 23.89 -2.92 -21.60
C VAL A 574 24.85 -1.76 -21.34
N SER A 575 24.38 -0.54 -21.60
CA SER A 575 25.08 0.72 -21.31
C SER A 575 24.12 1.65 -20.58
N ILE A 576 24.22 1.68 -19.25
CA ILE A 576 23.28 2.36 -18.38
C ILE A 576 23.98 3.26 -17.37
N PHE A 577 23.28 4.30 -16.91
CA PHE A 577 23.73 5.15 -15.82
C PHE A 577 22.57 5.56 -14.92
N GLU A 578 22.87 5.95 -13.70
CA GLU A 578 21.92 6.52 -12.73
C GLU A 578 22.59 7.66 -11.99
N ILE A 579 21.85 8.78 -11.82
CA ILE A 579 22.16 9.84 -10.87
C ILE A 579 21.18 9.70 -9.71
N GLY A 580 21.71 9.35 -8.53
CA GLY A 580 20.87 9.04 -7.39
C GLY A 580 21.65 9.21 -6.06
N LYS A 581 21.01 8.76 -4.97
CA LYS A 581 21.60 8.82 -3.64
C LYS A 581 22.10 7.47 -3.16
N SER A 582 23.16 7.48 -2.40
CA SER A 582 23.65 6.40 -1.54
C SER A 582 23.56 6.83 -0.08
N PHE A 583 23.47 5.86 0.83
CA PHE A 583 23.16 6.09 2.24
C PHE A 583 24.09 5.30 3.14
N TYR A 584 24.45 5.87 4.30
CA TYR A 584 25.23 5.16 5.31
C TYR A 584 25.08 5.84 6.69
N LYS A 585 25.31 5.07 7.75
CA LYS A 585 25.39 5.57 9.12
C LYS A 585 26.87 5.66 9.53
N LYS A 586 27.26 6.75 10.15
CA LYS A 586 28.58 6.97 10.75
C LYS A 586 28.41 7.79 12.01
N ASP A 587 29.05 7.38 13.11
CA ASP A 587 29.04 8.09 14.40
C ASP A 587 27.63 8.55 14.83
N GLU A 588 26.66 7.62 14.82
CA GLU A 588 25.22 7.87 15.08
C GLU A 588 24.53 8.86 14.12
N THR A 589 25.23 9.34 13.08
CA THR A 589 24.69 10.26 12.09
C THR A 589 24.31 9.51 10.80
N TYR A 590 23.10 9.75 10.31
CA TYR A 590 22.64 9.25 9.01
C TYR A 590 23.11 10.23 7.92
N ASN A 591 23.78 9.67 6.91
CA ASN A 591 24.36 10.44 5.81
C ASN A 591 23.76 9.99 4.48
N GLU A 592 23.59 10.92 3.57
CA GLU A 592 23.25 10.66 2.17
C GLU A 592 24.21 11.43 1.25
N GLU A 593 24.53 10.84 0.10
CA GLU A 593 25.44 11.41 -0.89
C GLU A 593 24.86 11.27 -2.28
N ASN A 594 24.90 12.35 -3.06
CA ASN A 594 24.56 12.30 -4.48
C ASN A 594 25.69 11.67 -5.28
N LYS A 595 25.37 10.65 -6.05
CA LYS A 595 26.34 9.95 -6.88
C LYS A 595 25.86 9.78 -8.31
N LEU A 596 26.80 9.69 -9.22
CA LEU A 596 26.62 9.20 -10.57
C LEU A 596 27.29 7.84 -10.67
N ALA A 597 26.56 6.82 -11.11
CA ALA A 597 27.16 5.54 -11.47
C ALA A 597 26.79 5.15 -12.89
N CYS A 598 27.67 4.36 -13.54
CA CYS A 598 27.35 3.71 -14.79
C CYS A 598 27.85 2.26 -14.82
N LEU A 599 27.19 1.46 -15.66
CA LEU A 599 27.55 0.07 -15.92
C LEU A 599 27.47 -0.18 -17.43
N MET A 600 28.50 -0.80 -17.97
CA MET A 600 28.59 -1.09 -19.41
C MET A 600 29.10 -2.49 -19.68
N THR A 601 28.52 -3.15 -20.67
CA THR A 601 28.95 -4.46 -21.17
C THR A 601 28.48 -4.68 -22.60
N GLY A 602 29.09 -5.68 -23.29
CA GLY A 602 28.74 -6.06 -24.66
C GLY A 602 29.39 -5.16 -25.69
N ASP A 603 28.67 -4.83 -26.73
CA ASP A 603 29.14 -4.01 -27.86
C ASP A 603 28.84 -2.54 -27.58
N PHE A 604 29.89 -1.71 -27.53
CA PHE A 604 29.74 -0.26 -27.44
C PHE A 604 29.32 0.33 -28.80
N TYR A 605 29.88 -0.21 -29.86
CA TYR A 605 29.53 0.12 -31.23
C TYR A 605 29.60 -1.15 -32.09
N ALA A 606 28.53 -1.42 -32.83
CA ALA A 606 28.45 -2.49 -33.81
C ALA A 606 27.94 -1.91 -35.14
N GLY A 607 28.87 -1.66 -36.07
CA GLY A 607 28.55 -1.19 -37.43
C GLY A 607 28.83 -2.27 -38.46
N ILE A 608 28.45 -2.00 -39.72
CA ILE A 608 28.60 -2.97 -40.84
C ILE A 608 30.06 -3.43 -40.99
N ASN A 609 31.03 -2.56 -40.77
CA ASN A 609 32.46 -2.80 -41.03
C ASN A 609 33.33 -2.66 -39.77
N SER A 610 32.75 -2.43 -38.60
CA SER A 610 33.52 -2.24 -37.38
C SER A 610 32.67 -2.62 -36.16
N GLU A 611 33.33 -3.28 -35.23
CA GLU A 611 32.79 -3.64 -33.90
C GLU A 611 33.75 -3.16 -32.84
N LYS A 612 33.23 -2.55 -31.78
CA LYS A 612 34.02 -2.17 -30.63
C LYS A 612 33.30 -2.63 -29.36
N LYS A 613 33.90 -3.62 -28.68
CA LYS A 613 33.44 -4.12 -27.40
C LYS A 613 33.78 -3.16 -26.28
N VAL A 614 32.91 -3.13 -25.27
CA VAL A 614 33.18 -2.37 -24.05
C VAL A 614 34.45 -2.93 -23.38
N ASP A 615 35.36 -2.04 -23.07
CA ASP A 615 36.57 -2.34 -22.33
C ASP A 615 36.85 -1.26 -21.25
N PHE A 616 37.91 -1.45 -20.50
CA PHE A 616 38.31 -0.49 -19.45
C PHE A 616 38.57 0.92 -20.01
N TYR A 617 39.08 1.03 -21.23
CA TYR A 617 39.42 2.33 -21.84
C TYR A 617 38.19 3.10 -22.31
N ILE A 618 37.12 2.39 -22.73
CA ILE A 618 35.85 3.03 -23.06
C ILE A 618 35.22 3.69 -21.85
N ILE A 619 35.08 2.97 -20.73
CA ILE A 619 34.48 3.56 -19.51
C ILE A 619 35.39 4.63 -18.91
N LYS A 620 36.71 4.47 -19.06
CA LYS A 620 37.69 5.51 -18.68
C LYS A 620 37.50 6.77 -19.53
N GLY A 621 37.35 6.65 -20.82
CA GLY A 621 37.09 7.77 -21.74
C GLY A 621 35.78 8.50 -21.40
N ILE A 622 34.73 7.77 -21.00
CA ILE A 622 33.48 8.38 -20.50
C ILE A 622 33.73 9.21 -19.25
N ALA A 623 34.53 8.68 -18.30
CA ALA A 623 34.92 9.43 -17.11
C ALA A 623 35.69 10.70 -17.46
N GLU A 624 36.68 10.60 -18.35
CA GLU A 624 37.50 11.73 -18.83
C GLU A 624 36.64 12.80 -19.50
N GLU A 625 35.76 12.41 -20.43
CA GLU A 625 34.84 13.31 -21.14
C GLU A 625 33.90 14.04 -20.19
N LEU A 626 33.41 13.34 -19.15
CA LEU A 626 32.55 13.96 -18.12
C LEU A 626 33.35 14.96 -17.28
N LEU A 627 34.55 14.60 -16.82
CA LEU A 627 35.40 15.48 -16.00
C LEU A 627 35.86 16.70 -16.77
N ASP A 628 36.20 16.54 -18.04
CA ASP A 628 36.57 17.65 -18.94
C ASP A 628 35.39 18.59 -19.16
N PHE A 629 34.18 18.04 -19.43
CA PHE A 629 32.95 18.80 -19.55
C PHE A 629 32.65 19.64 -18.30
N LEU A 630 32.90 19.09 -17.12
CA LEU A 630 32.71 19.78 -15.85
C LEU A 630 33.82 20.77 -15.48
N GLY A 631 34.87 20.94 -16.33
CA GLY A 631 35.93 21.92 -16.17
C GLY A 631 37.10 21.44 -15.32
N TYR A 632 37.31 20.11 -15.19
CA TYR A 632 38.43 19.54 -14.45
C TYR A 632 39.59 19.07 -15.35
N ALA A 633 39.60 19.44 -16.63
CA ALA A 633 40.63 19.06 -17.57
C ALA A 633 42.04 19.31 -16.99
N GLY A 634 42.91 18.27 -17.03
CA GLY A 634 44.26 18.29 -16.50
C GLY A 634 44.38 18.33 -14.97
N ARG A 635 43.29 18.14 -14.22
CA ARG A 635 43.25 18.16 -12.74
C ARG A 635 42.87 16.81 -12.15
N TYR A 636 42.58 15.84 -12.96
CA TYR A 636 42.26 14.48 -12.54
C TYR A 636 43.36 13.48 -12.90
N SER A 637 43.33 12.38 -12.20
CA SER A 637 44.19 11.22 -12.48
C SER A 637 43.49 9.92 -12.07
N PHE A 638 43.86 8.82 -12.68
CA PHE A 638 43.43 7.48 -12.33
C PHE A 638 44.54 6.82 -11.52
N VAL A 639 44.26 6.47 -10.26
CA VAL A 639 45.25 6.01 -9.29
C VAL A 639 44.95 4.57 -8.91
N VAL A 640 45.90 3.68 -9.08
CA VAL A 640 45.85 2.29 -8.61
C VAL A 640 46.41 2.21 -7.19
N LYS A 641 45.69 1.55 -6.29
CA LYS A 641 46.11 1.29 -4.91
C LYS A 641 45.76 -0.16 -4.53
N ASP A 642 46.48 -0.72 -3.58
CA ASP A 642 46.21 -2.06 -3.07
C ASP A 642 44.86 -2.21 -2.33
N SER A 643 44.26 -1.07 -1.93
CA SER A 643 43.00 -1.01 -1.19
C SER A 643 41.74 -0.89 -2.07
N MET A 644 41.78 -1.37 -3.32
CA MET A 644 40.59 -1.38 -4.20
C MET A 644 39.48 -2.25 -3.62
N PRO A 645 38.20 -1.90 -3.85
CA PRO A 645 37.09 -2.79 -3.49
C PRO A 645 37.28 -4.20 -4.07
N LYS A 646 37.07 -5.23 -3.26
CA LYS A 646 37.25 -6.64 -3.64
C LYS A 646 36.34 -7.10 -4.77
N GLU A 647 35.24 -6.37 -4.98
CA GLU A 647 34.26 -6.62 -6.05
C GLU A 647 34.79 -6.19 -7.43
N LEU A 648 35.95 -5.47 -7.48
CA LEU A 648 36.57 -5.05 -8.72
C LEU A 648 37.83 -5.87 -9.03
N HIS A 649 38.11 -6.04 -10.31
CA HIS A 649 39.29 -6.73 -10.80
C HIS A 649 40.58 -5.96 -10.45
N PRO A 650 41.55 -6.56 -9.72
CA PRO A 650 42.71 -5.83 -9.19
C PRO A 650 43.61 -5.22 -10.29
N GLY A 651 43.72 -5.85 -11.45
CA GLY A 651 44.49 -5.36 -12.59
C GLY A 651 43.75 -4.48 -13.60
N GLN A 652 42.42 -4.27 -13.44
CA GLN A 652 41.59 -3.48 -14.32
C GLN A 652 40.63 -2.57 -13.53
N SER A 653 41.17 -1.89 -12.52
CA SER A 653 40.44 -0.92 -11.71
C SER A 653 41.33 0.21 -11.23
N ALA A 654 40.73 1.37 -10.97
CA ALA A 654 41.45 2.55 -10.48
C ALA A 654 40.51 3.44 -9.65
N TYR A 655 41.08 4.25 -8.76
CA TYR A 655 40.41 5.39 -8.16
C TYR A 655 40.42 6.57 -9.12
N ILE A 656 39.34 7.33 -9.17
CA ILE A 656 39.25 8.62 -9.83
C ILE A 656 39.61 9.69 -8.79
N SER A 657 40.70 10.41 -9.03
CA SER A 657 41.17 11.46 -8.16
C SER A 657 41.11 12.80 -8.85
N VAL A 658 40.56 13.82 -8.19
CA VAL A 658 40.54 15.23 -8.64
C VAL A 658 41.18 16.12 -7.59
N ASN A 659 42.18 16.87 -7.99
CA ASN A 659 43.01 17.69 -7.07
C ASN A 659 43.59 16.88 -5.87
N ASN A 660 44.00 15.63 -6.11
CA ASN A 660 44.53 14.65 -5.15
C ASN A 660 43.49 14.04 -4.18
N ASP A 661 42.23 14.39 -4.27
CA ASP A 661 41.15 13.77 -3.51
C ASP A 661 40.45 12.67 -4.33
N ILE A 662 40.20 11.55 -3.72
CA ILE A 662 39.41 10.47 -4.35
C ILE A 662 37.97 10.89 -4.39
N VAL A 663 37.39 10.97 -5.60
CA VAL A 663 36.00 11.31 -5.86
C VAL A 663 35.20 10.15 -6.46
N GLY A 664 35.87 9.07 -6.91
CA GLY A 664 35.18 7.96 -7.55
C GLY A 664 36.06 6.72 -7.72
N ILE A 665 35.43 5.69 -8.25
CA ILE A 665 36.05 4.42 -8.68
C ILE A 665 35.63 4.08 -10.11
N ILE A 666 36.48 3.32 -10.77
CA ILE A 666 36.22 2.76 -12.10
C ILE A 666 36.87 1.39 -12.18
N GLY A 667 36.26 0.43 -12.84
CA GLY A 667 36.88 -0.88 -13.02
C GLY A 667 36.00 -1.93 -13.66
N LYS A 668 36.60 -3.08 -13.95
CA LYS A 668 35.91 -4.31 -14.31
C LYS A 668 35.42 -5.00 -13.05
N ILE A 669 34.22 -5.57 -13.09
CA ILE A 669 33.74 -6.44 -12.01
C ILE A 669 34.63 -7.68 -11.91
N HIS A 670 34.89 -8.13 -10.67
CA HIS A 670 35.77 -9.26 -10.39
C HIS A 670 35.24 -10.55 -11.06
N PRO A 671 36.11 -11.36 -11.70
CA PRO A 671 35.69 -12.59 -12.40
C PRO A 671 35.05 -13.67 -11.51
N GLU A 672 35.25 -13.62 -10.20
CA GLU A 672 34.53 -14.49 -9.24
C GLU A 672 33.07 -14.10 -9.10
N ILE A 673 32.70 -12.83 -9.34
CA ILE A 673 31.32 -12.33 -9.31
C ILE A 673 30.70 -12.53 -10.69
N ASN A 674 31.43 -12.15 -11.76
CA ASN A 674 30.92 -12.28 -13.12
C ASN A 674 32.06 -12.58 -14.10
N LYS A 675 31.92 -13.67 -14.87
CA LYS A 675 32.92 -14.09 -15.88
C LYS A 675 32.90 -13.17 -17.12
N GLU A 676 31.77 -12.52 -17.39
CA GLU A 676 31.62 -11.59 -18.49
C GLU A 676 32.38 -10.27 -18.23
N ALA A 677 32.70 -9.56 -19.31
CA ALA A 677 33.35 -8.27 -19.20
C ALA A 677 32.35 -7.14 -18.88
N VAL A 678 32.08 -6.97 -17.57
CA VAL A 678 31.20 -5.88 -17.08
C VAL A 678 32.07 -4.81 -16.44
N PHE A 679 31.93 -3.58 -16.90
CA PHE A 679 32.69 -2.42 -16.41
C PHE A 679 31.76 -1.43 -15.70
N VAL A 680 32.25 -0.86 -14.59
CA VAL A 680 31.48 0.06 -13.75
C VAL A 680 32.30 1.29 -13.40
N MET A 681 31.58 2.38 -13.16
CA MET A 681 32.13 3.63 -12.61
C MET A 681 31.14 4.20 -11.60
N GLU A 682 31.64 4.75 -10.51
CA GLU A 682 30.84 5.57 -9.60
C GLU A 682 31.62 6.81 -9.18
N ILE A 683 30.98 7.97 -9.21
CA ILE A 683 31.55 9.27 -8.82
C ILE A 683 30.63 9.89 -7.76
N ASN A 684 31.22 10.33 -6.65
CA ASN A 684 30.54 11.14 -5.64
C ASN A 684 30.42 12.57 -6.17
N LEU A 685 29.20 12.94 -6.58
CA LEU A 685 28.93 14.26 -7.16
C LEU A 685 29.06 15.38 -6.15
N ASP A 686 28.68 15.18 -4.90
CA ASP A 686 28.81 16.20 -3.87
C ASP A 686 30.27 16.57 -3.67
N LYS A 687 31.16 15.57 -3.49
CA LYS A 687 32.60 15.80 -3.38
C LYS A 687 33.24 16.41 -4.63
N LEU A 688 32.74 16.02 -5.80
CA LEU A 688 33.25 16.54 -7.07
C LEU A 688 32.86 18.00 -7.27
N LEU A 689 31.56 18.33 -7.08
CA LEU A 689 31.01 19.65 -7.40
C LEU A 689 31.38 20.73 -6.35
N GLU A 690 31.78 20.34 -5.13
CA GLU A 690 32.37 21.25 -4.14
C GLU A 690 33.72 21.84 -4.60
N LYS A 691 34.42 21.16 -5.53
CA LYS A 691 35.74 21.61 -5.99
C LYS A 691 35.59 22.74 -6.98
N LYS A 692 36.42 23.75 -6.82
CA LYS A 692 36.49 24.89 -7.74
C LYS A 692 36.89 24.44 -9.14
N THR A 693 36.04 24.73 -10.12
CA THR A 693 36.33 24.51 -11.53
C THR A 693 37.11 25.69 -12.14
N GLY A 694 37.90 25.42 -13.15
CA GLY A 694 38.49 26.49 -13.96
C GLY A 694 37.41 27.18 -14.80
N LYS A 695 37.45 28.50 -14.89
CA LYS A 695 36.68 29.19 -15.90
C LYS A 695 37.13 28.74 -17.28
N MET A 696 36.23 28.35 -18.15
CA MET A 696 36.55 28.05 -19.55
C MET A 696 37.14 29.28 -20.20
N LYS A 697 38.37 29.18 -20.66
CA LYS A 697 39.05 30.25 -21.34
C LYS A 697 39.15 29.92 -22.82
N TYR A 698 38.73 30.86 -23.66
CA TYR A 698 38.97 30.73 -25.09
C TYR A 698 40.47 30.65 -25.34
N LYS A 699 40.95 29.69 -26.13
CA LYS A 699 42.29 29.59 -26.68
C LYS A 699 42.20 29.70 -28.20
N GLU A 700 42.91 30.63 -28.79
CA GLU A 700 43.04 30.72 -30.22
C GLU A 700 43.66 29.44 -30.77
N ILE A 701 43.13 28.98 -31.92
CA ILE A 701 43.75 27.88 -32.70
C ILE A 701 45.09 28.42 -33.21
N SER A 702 46.18 27.69 -32.94
CA SER A 702 47.51 28.09 -33.39
C SER A 702 47.53 28.18 -34.92
N LYS A 703 48.09 29.29 -35.41
CA LYS A 703 48.36 29.48 -36.84
C LYS A 703 49.68 28.82 -37.29
N TYR A 704 50.43 28.29 -36.34
CA TYR A 704 51.78 27.71 -36.58
C TYR A 704 51.68 26.18 -36.59
N PRO A 705 52.45 25.49 -37.45
CA PRO A 705 52.44 24.05 -37.56
C PRO A 705 52.99 23.40 -36.26
N THR A 706 52.47 22.22 -35.96
CA THR A 706 52.96 21.38 -34.89
C THR A 706 53.94 20.35 -35.42
N VAL A 707 54.86 19.90 -34.53
CA VAL A 707 55.83 18.83 -34.85
C VAL A 707 55.53 17.61 -33.99
N LYS A 708 55.48 16.42 -34.63
CA LYS A 708 55.31 15.14 -33.92
C LYS A 708 56.66 14.42 -33.86
N LYS A 709 56.91 13.82 -32.67
CA LYS A 709 58.09 12.96 -32.42
C LYS A 709 57.66 11.79 -31.59
N ASP A 710 58.18 10.62 -31.88
CA ASP A 710 57.90 9.41 -31.15
C ASP A 710 59.05 9.04 -30.27
N ILE A 711 58.74 8.50 -29.08
CA ILE A 711 59.75 8.00 -28.12
C ILE A 711 59.26 6.71 -27.52
N ALA A 712 60.16 5.71 -27.38
CA ALA A 712 59.84 4.45 -26.73
C ALA A 712 60.73 4.29 -25.48
N ILE A 713 60.14 3.75 -24.43
CA ILE A 713 60.79 3.45 -23.17
C ILE A 713 60.46 2.08 -22.64
N VAL A 714 61.45 1.30 -22.23
CA VAL A 714 61.26 0.01 -21.56
C VAL A 714 61.34 0.22 -20.04
N VAL A 715 60.31 -0.13 -19.36
CA VAL A 715 60.13 0.07 -17.91
C VAL A 715 59.62 -1.20 -17.24
N ASP A 716 59.71 -1.28 -15.91
CA ASP A 716 59.06 -2.33 -15.13
C ASP A 716 57.54 -2.31 -15.32
N LYS A 717 56.91 -3.48 -15.32
CA LYS A 717 55.47 -3.60 -15.52
C LYS A 717 54.64 -2.77 -14.54
N ASN A 718 55.17 -2.51 -13.33
CA ASN A 718 54.48 -1.74 -12.30
C ASN A 718 54.42 -0.23 -12.58
N ILE A 719 55.30 0.31 -13.44
CA ILE A 719 55.32 1.72 -13.80
C ILE A 719 54.18 2.01 -14.77
N THR A 720 53.29 2.92 -14.41
CA THR A 720 52.11 3.23 -15.25
C THR A 720 52.47 4.14 -16.41
N ALA A 721 51.75 4.04 -17.50
CA ALA A 721 51.87 5.00 -18.62
C ALA A 721 51.63 6.45 -18.15
N GLY A 722 50.73 6.69 -17.20
CA GLY A 722 50.52 8.00 -16.60
C GLY A 722 51.72 8.59 -15.88
N ASP A 723 52.51 7.76 -15.19
CA ASP A 723 53.72 8.20 -14.53
C ASP A 723 54.77 8.68 -15.53
N ILE A 724 54.95 7.95 -16.62
CA ILE A 724 55.81 8.32 -17.73
C ILE A 724 55.33 9.60 -18.41
N ALA A 725 54.01 9.69 -18.75
CA ALA A 725 53.44 10.90 -19.34
C ALA A 725 53.62 12.15 -18.44
N MET A 726 53.51 11.99 -17.13
CA MET A 726 53.78 13.07 -16.16
C MET A 726 55.22 13.53 -16.20
N GLN A 727 56.20 12.63 -16.30
CA GLN A 727 57.61 12.97 -16.40
C GLN A 727 57.93 13.64 -17.74
N ILE A 728 57.32 13.16 -18.83
CA ILE A 728 57.43 13.80 -20.17
C ILE A 728 56.90 15.25 -20.09
N LYS A 729 55.69 15.44 -19.53
CA LYS A 729 55.07 16.77 -19.36
C LYS A 729 55.93 17.72 -18.52
N LYS A 730 56.52 17.22 -17.41
CA LYS A 730 57.41 18.00 -16.55
C LYS A 730 58.70 18.39 -17.25
N ALA A 731 59.23 17.56 -18.11
CA ALA A 731 60.50 17.82 -18.85
C ALA A 731 60.25 18.72 -20.05
N ALA A 732 59.13 18.51 -20.76
CA ALA A 732 58.83 19.27 -22.00
C ALA A 732 58.24 20.68 -21.75
N GLY A 733 57.62 20.89 -20.62
CA GLY A 733 57.01 22.19 -20.26
C GLY A 733 55.87 22.59 -21.18
N SER A 734 55.68 23.90 -21.41
CA SER A 734 54.51 24.46 -22.11
C SER A 734 54.50 24.24 -23.65
N LEU A 735 55.60 23.77 -24.21
CA LEU A 735 55.66 23.50 -25.65
C LEU A 735 55.14 22.12 -26.07
N LEU A 736 54.88 21.22 -25.09
CA LEU A 736 54.21 19.96 -25.32
C LEU A 736 52.70 20.22 -25.35
N ILE A 737 52.09 20.02 -26.54
CA ILE A 737 50.65 20.14 -26.72
C ILE A 737 49.94 18.84 -26.31
N ASN A 738 50.46 17.67 -26.76
CA ASN A 738 49.86 16.37 -26.53
C ASN A 738 50.94 15.30 -26.35
N SER A 739 50.61 14.29 -25.53
CA SER A 739 51.43 13.07 -25.32
C SER A 739 50.50 11.88 -25.26
N GLU A 740 50.59 11.00 -26.24
CA GLU A 740 49.69 9.89 -26.43
C GLU A 740 50.47 8.57 -26.50
N VAL A 741 50.04 7.56 -25.73
CA VAL A 741 50.59 6.19 -25.83
C VAL A 741 49.91 5.52 -27.03
N PHE A 742 50.68 5.13 -28.03
CA PHE A 742 50.09 4.47 -29.21
C PHE A 742 50.48 2.97 -29.29
N ASP A 743 51.50 2.52 -28.51
CA ASP A 743 51.85 1.10 -28.45
C ASP A 743 52.31 0.68 -27.07
N VAL A 744 51.95 -0.55 -26.64
CA VAL A 744 52.38 -1.23 -25.44
C VAL A 744 52.83 -2.64 -25.82
N TYR A 745 54.12 -2.91 -25.75
CA TYR A 745 54.67 -4.17 -26.18
C TYR A 745 55.34 -4.93 -25.03
N THR A 746 55.04 -6.25 -24.90
CA THR A 746 55.55 -7.14 -23.90
C THR A 746 56.12 -8.43 -24.49
N GLY A 747 56.40 -8.45 -25.79
CA GLY A 747 56.81 -9.65 -26.52
C GLY A 747 58.34 -9.87 -26.58
N THR A 748 58.77 -10.59 -27.60
CA THR A 748 60.20 -11.00 -27.81
C THR A 748 61.12 -9.76 -27.83
N GLY A 749 62.22 -9.79 -27.07
CA GLY A 749 63.15 -8.68 -26.95
C GLY A 749 62.90 -7.70 -25.82
N ILE A 750 61.89 -7.97 -24.96
CA ILE A 750 61.69 -7.30 -23.69
C ILE A 750 61.97 -8.31 -22.55
N GLU A 751 62.74 -7.92 -21.56
CA GLU A 751 62.97 -8.76 -20.37
C GLU A 751 61.68 -9.11 -19.64
N GLU A 752 61.66 -10.30 -19.04
CA GLU A 752 60.52 -10.72 -18.20
C GLU A 752 60.34 -9.74 -17.03
N GLY A 753 59.07 -9.31 -16.79
CA GLY A 753 58.80 -8.28 -15.77
C GLY A 753 58.84 -6.85 -16.28
N LYS A 754 59.22 -6.62 -17.56
CA LYS A 754 59.27 -5.31 -18.21
C LYS A 754 58.23 -5.18 -19.32
N LYS A 755 57.95 -3.94 -19.74
CA LYS A 755 57.11 -3.55 -20.89
C LYS A 755 57.76 -2.38 -21.62
N SER A 756 57.53 -2.31 -22.94
CA SER A 756 57.87 -1.14 -23.77
C SER A 756 56.62 -0.29 -23.96
N LEU A 757 56.76 1.00 -23.74
CA LEU A 757 55.70 2.02 -23.96
C LEU A 757 56.20 2.96 -25.05
N ALA A 758 55.39 3.14 -26.11
CA ALA A 758 55.68 4.08 -27.20
C ALA A 758 54.72 5.27 -27.13
N TYR A 759 55.31 6.45 -27.09
CA TYR A 759 54.59 7.72 -26.98
C TYR A 759 54.78 8.53 -28.27
N SER A 760 53.65 9.12 -28.77
CA SER A 760 53.69 10.18 -29.76
C SER A 760 53.54 11.53 -29.08
N LEU A 761 54.54 12.38 -29.24
CA LEU A 761 54.64 13.69 -28.60
C LEU A 761 54.40 14.76 -29.65
N THR A 762 53.39 15.64 -29.41
CA THR A 762 53.09 16.75 -30.30
C THR A 762 53.56 18.04 -29.66
N PHE A 763 54.49 18.73 -30.31
CA PHE A 763 55.05 20.02 -29.87
C PHE A 763 54.53 21.17 -30.71
N GLY A 764 54.33 22.33 -30.12
CA GLY A 764 53.90 23.54 -30.84
C GLY A 764 53.92 24.77 -29.94
N SER A 765 53.80 25.93 -30.57
CA SER A 765 53.66 27.24 -29.92
C SER A 765 52.54 28.02 -30.61
N ASN A 766 51.88 28.89 -29.84
CA ASN A 766 50.87 29.81 -30.40
C ASN A 766 51.50 31.09 -31.01
N ASP A 767 52.76 31.30 -30.72
CA ASP A 767 53.44 32.57 -31.05
C ASP A 767 54.37 32.45 -32.26
N ARG A 768 54.87 31.23 -32.57
CA ARG A 768 55.85 31.01 -33.63
C ARG A 768 55.96 29.51 -34.01
N THR A 769 56.55 29.25 -35.16
CA THR A 769 57.01 27.89 -35.52
C THR A 769 58.24 27.53 -34.69
N LEU A 770 58.25 26.30 -34.19
CA LEU A 770 59.39 25.75 -33.43
C LEU A 770 60.47 25.29 -34.38
N THR A 771 61.75 25.54 -33.99
CA THR A 771 62.93 25.06 -34.75
C THR A 771 63.29 23.63 -34.34
N ASP A 772 64.04 22.93 -35.23
CA ASP A 772 64.49 21.57 -34.95
C ASP A 772 65.42 21.51 -33.74
N GLU A 773 66.30 22.56 -33.57
CA GLU A 773 67.16 22.68 -32.41
C GLU A 773 66.36 22.77 -31.07
N GLU A 774 65.31 23.55 -31.05
CA GLU A 774 64.48 23.67 -29.88
C GLU A 774 63.77 22.35 -29.54
N ILE A 775 63.28 21.64 -30.51
CA ILE A 775 62.62 20.34 -30.35
C ILE A 775 63.61 19.31 -29.85
N ASN A 776 64.87 19.26 -30.45
CA ASN A 776 65.88 18.33 -30.02
C ASN A 776 66.36 18.60 -28.57
N ALA A 777 66.51 19.88 -28.19
CA ALA A 777 66.86 20.23 -26.81
C ALA A 777 65.76 19.83 -25.81
N ILE A 778 64.47 19.86 -26.19
CA ILE A 778 63.37 19.35 -25.36
C ILE A 778 63.39 17.82 -25.29
N LEU A 779 63.62 17.16 -26.41
CA LEU A 779 63.72 15.69 -26.47
C LEU A 779 64.90 15.16 -25.61
N GLU A 780 66.07 15.82 -25.63
CA GLU A 780 67.16 15.47 -24.75
C GLU A 780 66.81 15.56 -23.29
N LYS A 781 66.10 16.64 -22.86
CA LYS A 781 65.60 16.75 -21.46
C LYS A 781 64.58 15.69 -21.11
N ILE A 782 63.73 15.26 -22.03
CA ILE A 782 62.78 14.16 -21.84
C ILE A 782 63.54 12.86 -21.68
N ILE A 783 64.48 12.58 -22.56
CA ILE A 783 65.38 11.38 -22.56
C ILE A 783 66.15 11.26 -21.26
N ASP A 784 66.82 12.38 -20.83
CA ASP A 784 67.54 12.40 -19.55
C ASP A 784 66.64 12.08 -18.37
N LYS A 785 65.40 12.63 -18.37
CA LYS A 785 64.47 12.38 -17.31
C LYS A 785 63.99 10.93 -17.32
N LEU A 786 63.70 10.39 -18.46
CA LEU A 786 63.12 9.05 -18.66
C LEU A 786 64.21 7.95 -18.46
N SER A 787 65.49 8.23 -18.79
CA SER A 787 66.59 7.27 -18.57
C SER A 787 66.85 6.97 -17.08
N LYS A 788 66.34 7.80 -16.17
CA LYS A 788 66.35 7.53 -14.72
C LYS A 788 65.30 6.54 -14.25
N ILE A 789 64.35 6.20 -15.12
CA ILE A 789 63.18 5.37 -14.82
C ILE A 789 63.22 4.05 -15.62
N GLY A 790 63.82 4.10 -16.80
CA GLY A 790 63.83 2.96 -17.68
C GLY A 790 64.84 3.15 -18.85
N GLU A 791 64.88 2.16 -19.73
CA GLU A 791 65.69 2.18 -20.92
C GLU A 791 64.98 2.88 -22.09
N VAL A 792 65.42 4.06 -22.47
CA VAL A 792 64.91 4.79 -23.63
C VAL A 792 65.47 4.23 -24.92
N ARG A 793 64.56 3.80 -25.81
CA ARG A 793 64.89 3.31 -27.17
C ARG A 793 64.66 4.44 -28.17
N ASN A 794 65.70 5.06 -28.67
CA ASN A 794 65.65 5.95 -29.81
C ASN A 794 65.90 5.17 -31.10
N LYS A 795 65.01 5.36 -32.09
CA LYS A 795 65.38 5.07 -33.48
C LYS A 795 65.76 6.33 -34.18
#